data_69881bb55f87d99f1aebde7196c4722b
#
_entry.id   69881bb55f87d99f1aebde7196c4722b
#
_cell.length_a   1.000
_cell.length_b   1.000
_cell.length_c   1.000
_cell.angle_alpha   90.00
_cell.angle_beta   90.00
_cell.angle_gamma   90.00
#
_symmetry.space_group_name_H-M   'P 1'
#
loop_
_entity.id
_entity.type
_entity.pdbx_description
1 polymer ?
#
loop_
_entity_poly.entity_id
_entity_poly.type
_entity_poly.pdbx_seq_one_letter_code
_entity_poly.pdbx_strand_id
1 'polypeptide(L)'
;MVASGGMATAGGAPGNGGAIAKAGASGTGGAINSSGGASPDGSIATGGVAAAGAGGSSSGDGATGGLRTGGATGSGGSTAIDVPIAKGGTSGTGGGGGSPNGGATSIACPAGAATGTPTTVSIDGANIKAANINGLTFKGFGVLSANGTSALLMDYKSQHPDKYAELLNVLFGGSHPLMTQVKIEMGNDRNNSTGPDPATMRLSTEVANVKRAPGFQLAADAKTFNPSLKVSILRWNAPGWVKTNDDVYTWYKNTILAAYRSYGYMIDFVNPGVNESAPDLTWTTQYAARIKADAAGFNSTTEQALYNGIKVVISDEVGIGSFGATMISDSTLRSSVSVAGYHYNTDDDSAGDFTKLAEQFDKEIWNSEAQATFSNTAFRPISGSGIGGTNSPLEMGNTIIKGFVNSHRTHFIYQPAIGSFYEGGQYSSKELLSARDPWSGWIHYDAGLVILRHFAWFATAGWENQANTLGVWRVVAQSSYTGATGTNPVSGRNGTPSYMTLAAPDKRNFSTIFMNDSATAQTYKLQATNMAYTGKPPLELWETRAAESGKAFNSNYMQYLCDVSADASGTYIVSVKPWSVLTATTLVNVGIAEYNTPLPIEGGRTVLDTDATGANQSTSDKVLYADDFEYSGTTVPVFGVGGRITGSEDFLTSRGGLQGAIPRYTCDRNGGFEVYLPSGSTNHVLRQQVDQSAMGLGGTWNSGNPITGVGDRRWLNYKASVDVSFENNSTQSGNNYAAIGARQQGGANSHTTSGTPYLLRLLFDGTWALLVDGASVAGGNVVSGTGGATIAGFKATYDTWHNLGLAVVDSKVTAYLDGTALTTYTDASPRLSGRVDLASGYYYTRFDNLKVETVDGSAPYYSEFLDDQETTDLASPPVTKLVYGGTWSHANGQDMYDYQRTLSKSSTAGASLKYTFTGTGLDILGPNDGSAKLEVTVDGQVTNASASTLASKEGYQTFTLRGLSNASHTVQVKVLGGTLVVDGVATVAAPIQ
;
A
#
# COMPACT_ATOMS: atom_id res chain seq x y z
N MET A 1 -34.57 18.63 -43.65
CA MET A 1 -34.94 19.88 -43.00
C MET A 1 -34.88 19.60 -41.50
N VAL A 2 -33.79 19.97 -40.92
CA VAL A 2 -33.59 20.98 -39.87
C VAL A 2 -34.50 20.76 -38.63
N ALA A 3 -33.86 20.45 -37.51
CA ALA A 3 -33.77 21.19 -36.26
C ALA A 3 -33.04 20.31 -35.27
N SER A 4 -31.87 20.58 -34.90
CA SER A 4 -31.27 21.46 -33.85
C SER A 4 -31.91 21.26 -32.47
N GLY A 5 -31.10 20.83 -31.53
CA GLY A 5 -31.12 21.44 -30.24
C GLY A 5 -30.81 20.57 -29.04
N GLY A 6 -29.84 21.00 -28.35
CA GLY A 6 -29.80 20.86 -26.89
C GLY A 6 -28.74 19.88 -26.31
N MET A 7 -27.52 20.34 -26.25
CA MET A 7 -26.54 19.82 -25.29
C MET A 7 -26.97 20.12 -23.86
N ALA A 8 -27.03 19.09 -23.04
CA ALA A 8 -26.95 19.25 -21.60
C ALA A 8 -25.67 18.52 -21.18
N THR A 9 -24.68 19.32 -20.84
CA THR A 9 -23.44 18.84 -20.20
C THR A 9 -23.75 18.47 -18.76
N ALA A 10 -23.85 17.19 -18.49
CA ALA A 10 -23.70 16.69 -17.13
C ALA A 10 -22.26 16.17 -17.01
N GLY A 11 -21.45 16.88 -16.25
CA GLY A 11 -20.14 16.42 -15.82
C GLY A 11 -20.30 15.25 -14.86
N GLY A 12 -20.11 14.03 -15.38
CA GLY A 12 -19.98 12.86 -14.57
C GLY A 12 -18.52 12.72 -14.16
N ALA A 13 -18.26 12.81 -12.87
CA ALA A 13 -16.98 12.34 -12.33
C ALA A 13 -16.81 10.85 -12.66
N PRO A 14 -15.63 10.39 -13.05
CA PRO A 14 -15.40 8.99 -13.28
C PRO A 14 -15.49 8.25 -11.95
N GLY A 15 -16.45 7.37 -11.83
CA GLY A 15 -16.57 6.45 -10.71
C GLY A 15 -15.39 5.51 -10.70
N ASN A 16 -14.70 5.51 -9.60
CA ASN A 16 -13.53 4.69 -9.39
C ASN A 16 -13.86 3.26 -9.04
N GLY A 17 -13.13 2.37 -9.67
CA GLY A 17 -12.72 1.08 -9.13
C GLY A 17 -13.84 0.13 -8.75
N GLY A 18 -14.86 0.04 -9.55
CA GLY A 18 -15.72 -1.11 -9.49
C GLY A 18 -14.97 -2.31 -10.07
N ALA A 19 -14.66 -3.29 -9.24
CA ALA A 19 -14.29 -4.59 -9.74
C ALA A 19 -15.41 -5.07 -10.64
N ILE A 20 -15.13 -5.24 -11.93
CA ILE A 20 -16.08 -5.87 -12.84
C ILE A 20 -16.06 -7.36 -12.50
N ALA A 21 -17.01 -7.79 -11.71
CA ALA A 21 -17.28 -9.19 -11.51
C ALA A 21 -17.61 -9.81 -12.88
N LYS A 22 -16.71 -10.60 -13.44
CA LYS A 22 -17.08 -11.54 -14.51
C LYS A 22 -17.80 -12.72 -13.86
N ALA A 23 -19.10 -12.63 -13.85
CA ALA A 23 -19.93 -13.78 -13.59
C ALA A 23 -19.66 -14.83 -14.66
N GLY A 24 -19.21 -16.00 -14.26
CA GLY A 24 -19.21 -17.21 -15.09
C GLY A 24 -20.65 -17.67 -15.30
N ALA A 25 -21.19 -17.42 -16.47
CA ALA A 25 -22.45 -18.02 -16.89
C ALA A 25 -22.15 -19.27 -17.73
N SER A 26 -22.55 -20.40 -17.24
CA SER A 26 -22.72 -21.64 -18.02
C SER A 26 -24.04 -21.57 -18.77
N GLY A 27 -24.00 -21.86 -20.08
CA GLY A 27 -25.15 -22.42 -20.74
C GLY A 27 -25.70 -21.75 -22.01
N THR A 28 -25.42 -22.40 -23.13
CA THR A 28 -26.21 -22.60 -24.34
C THR A 28 -26.54 -21.43 -25.27
N GLY A 29 -25.90 -21.45 -26.42
CA GLY A 29 -26.54 -21.36 -27.74
C GLY A 29 -26.87 -20.01 -28.32
N GLY A 30 -26.19 -19.68 -29.42
CA GLY A 30 -26.69 -18.68 -30.35
C GLY A 30 -25.59 -17.91 -31.06
N ALA A 31 -25.21 -18.39 -32.23
CA ALA A 31 -24.31 -17.71 -33.14
C ALA A 31 -24.90 -16.41 -33.69
N ILE A 32 -24.06 -15.39 -33.98
CA ILE A 32 -24.07 -14.66 -35.27
C ILE A 32 -22.75 -13.88 -35.42
N ASN A 33 -22.24 -13.96 -36.64
CA ASN A 33 -21.01 -13.43 -37.25
C ASN A 33 -20.80 -11.90 -37.19
N SER A 34 -19.52 -11.49 -37.20
CA SER A 34 -18.85 -10.94 -38.39
C SER A 34 -17.47 -10.39 -38.02
N SER A 35 -16.47 -10.92 -38.63
CA SER A 35 -15.50 -10.38 -39.61
C SER A 35 -14.52 -9.34 -39.07
N GLY A 36 -13.22 -9.43 -39.18
CA GLY A 36 -12.38 -10.20 -40.06
C GLY A 36 -10.91 -9.80 -39.93
N GLY A 37 -10.08 -10.70 -40.39
CA GLY A 37 -8.77 -10.48 -40.99
C GLY A 37 -7.55 -10.59 -40.07
N ALA A 38 -6.55 -11.36 -40.30
CA ALA A 38 -6.13 -12.37 -41.22
C ALA A 38 -4.90 -13.08 -40.61
N SER A 39 -4.88 -14.39 -40.78
CA SER A 39 -3.70 -15.25 -40.57
C SER A 39 -2.79 -15.18 -41.79
N PRO A 40 -1.60 -15.84 -41.85
CA PRO A 40 -1.59 -17.29 -42.06
C PRO A 40 -0.53 -18.07 -41.29
N ASP A 41 -0.84 -19.25 -40.93
CA ASP A 41 -0.67 -20.61 -41.50
C ASP A 41 0.63 -21.34 -41.16
N GLY A 42 0.45 -22.59 -40.79
CA GLY A 42 1.45 -23.62 -40.76
C GLY A 42 1.12 -24.82 -39.87
N SER A 43 0.14 -25.61 -40.31
CA SER A 43 -0.21 -26.93 -39.76
C SER A 43 0.79 -28.01 -40.17
N ILE A 44 0.84 -29.12 -39.41
CA ILE A 44 0.80 -30.56 -39.75
C ILE A 44 1.26 -31.32 -38.51
N ALA A 45 0.43 -32.03 -37.84
CA ALA A 45 -0.18 -33.34 -37.95
C ALA A 45 0.65 -34.50 -37.36
N THR A 46 0.06 -35.11 -36.35
CA THR A 46 -0.20 -36.54 -36.08
C THR A 46 0.92 -37.57 -35.87
N GLY A 47 0.71 -38.36 -34.86
CA GLY A 47 1.20 -39.73 -34.61
C GLY A 47 1.93 -39.85 -33.32
N GLY A 48 1.56 -40.59 -32.32
CA GLY A 48 0.77 -41.76 -32.18
C GLY A 48 1.57 -42.81 -31.46
N VAL A 49 1.08 -43.19 -30.24
CA VAL A 49 1.05 -44.55 -29.66
C VAL A 49 2.30 -45.15 -28.98
N ALA A 50 2.09 -45.47 -27.70
CA ALA A 50 2.36 -46.68 -26.94
C ALA A 50 3.76 -46.98 -26.40
N ALA A 51 3.82 -47.02 -25.10
CA ALA A 51 3.73 -48.15 -24.13
C ALA A 51 5.04 -48.90 -23.83
N ALA A 52 5.19 -49.02 -22.50
CA ALA A 52 5.68 -50.18 -21.74
C ALA A 52 7.18 -50.41 -21.53
N GLY A 53 7.49 -50.66 -20.27
CA GLY A 53 8.52 -51.57 -19.81
C GLY A 53 9.36 -51.05 -18.63
N ALA A 54 8.93 -51.26 -17.49
CA ALA A 54 9.33 -52.14 -16.37
C ALA A 54 10.83 -52.40 -16.13
N GLY A 55 11.21 -52.23 -14.88
CA GLY A 55 12.21 -53.04 -14.22
C GLY A 55 13.46 -52.36 -13.76
N GLY A 56 13.67 -52.35 -12.50
CA GLY A 56 14.57 -53.13 -11.79
C GLY A 56 15.35 -52.45 -10.69
N SER A 57 15.00 -52.77 -9.50
CA SER A 57 15.68 -52.84 -8.22
C SER A 57 17.20 -52.92 -8.17
N SER A 58 17.78 -52.28 -7.17
CA SER A 58 18.51 -52.94 -6.02
C SER A 58 19.41 -51.88 -5.37
N SER A 59 19.17 -51.60 -4.09
CA SER A 59 19.80 -52.16 -2.89
C SER A 59 21.23 -51.75 -2.64
N GLY A 60 21.45 -51.22 -1.46
CA GLY A 60 22.54 -51.65 -0.63
C GLY A 60 23.22 -50.55 0.20
N ASP A 61 22.93 -50.57 1.50
CA ASP A 61 23.81 -50.47 2.67
C ASP A 61 24.81 -49.30 2.75
N GLY A 62 24.82 -48.45 3.77
CA GLY A 62 24.94 -48.80 5.18
C GLY A 62 26.33 -48.47 5.68
N ALA A 63 26.47 -47.50 6.55
CA ALA A 63 27.41 -47.54 7.63
C ALA A 63 27.37 -46.34 8.57
N THR A 64 27.22 -46.64 9.77
CA THR A 64 27.31 -45.95 11.05
C THR A 64 28.70 -45.42 11.40
N GLY A 65 28.72 -44.39 12.22
CA GLY A 65 29.85 -44.01 13.13
C GLY A 65 30.12 -42.53 13.08
N GLY A 66 30.17 -41.78 14.14
CA GLY A 66 30.38 -41.97 15.55
C GLY A 66 30.77 -40.63 16.14
N LEU A 67 30.23 -40.31 17.29
CA LEU A 67 30.56 -39.16 18.13
C LEU A 67 32.04 -38.99 18.40
N ARG A 68 32.55 -37.78 18.38
CA ARG A 68 33.60 -37.35 19.32
C ARG A 68 33.39 -35.88 19.74
N THR A 69 33.32 -35.76 21.04
CA THR A 69 33.41 -34.52 21.84
C THR A 69 34.81 -33.92 21.79
N GLY A 70 34.90 -32.61 21.76
CA GLY A 70 36.14 -31.89 22.02
C GLY A 70 35.86 -30.45 22.36
N GLY A 71 35.92 -30.10 23.63
CA GLY A 71 35.78 -28.74 24.10
C GLY A 71 37.05 -27.93 23.89
N ALA A 72 36.89 -26.63 23.67
CA ALA A 72 37.90 -25.62 23.99
C ALA A 72 37.18 -24.31 24.33
N THR A 73 37.47 -23.86 25.51
CA THR A 73 37.14 -22.57 26.10
C THR A 73 37.84 -21.43 25.36
N GLY A 74 37.07 -20.40 24.99
CA GLY A 74 37.61 -19.12 24.52
C GLY A 74 36.62 -18.02 24.90
N SER A 75 36.95 -17.30 25.97
CA SER A 75 36.27 -16.11 26.42
C SER A 75 36.46 -14.94 25.44
N GLY A 76 35.40 -14.44 24.87
CA GLY A 76 35.38 -13.19 24.14
C GLY A 76 34.13 -12.42 24.53
N GLY A 77 34.28 -11.37 25.32
CA GLY A 77 33.19 -10.53 25.80
C GLY A 77 32.55 -9.77 24.63
N SER A 78 31.28 -10.00 24.40
CA SER A 78 30.46 -9.13 23.58
C SER A 78 29.94 -7.99 24.43
N THR A 79 30.43 -6.81 24.18
CA THR A 79 29.84 -5.57 24.68
C THR A 79 28.50 -5.39 23.99
N ALA A 80 27.43 -5.55 24.76
CA ALA A 80 26.08 -5.14 24.34
C ALA A 80 26.11 -3.62 24.11
N ILE A 81 25.85 -3.21 22.89
CA ILE A 81 25.58 -1.81 22.57
C ILE A 81 24.12 -1.55 22.95
N ASP A 82 23.93 -0.97 24.11
CA ASP A 82 22.67 -0.33 24.51
C ASP A 82 22.53 0.91 23.64
N VAL A 83 21.63 0.85 22.65
CA VAL A 83 21.18 2.04 21.94
C VAL A 83 20.09 2.68 22.79
N PRO A 84 20.34 3.85 23.40
CA PRO A 84 19.30 4.53 24.15
C PRO A 84 18.25 5.05 23.17
N ILE A 85 16.98 4.76 23.43
CA ILE A 85 15.86 5.44 22.79
C ILE A 85 16.02 6.93 23.12
N ALA A 86 16.37 7.72 22.12
CA ALA A 86 16.52 9.15 22.24
C ALA A 86 15.17 9.75 22.61
N LYS A 87 15.04 10.18 23.86
CA LYS A 87 14.06 11.20 24.22
C LYS A 87 14.49 12.48 23.52
N GLY A 88 13.71 12.94 22.57
CA GLY A 88 13.89 14.23 21.92
C GLY A 88 13.99 15.33 22.98
N GLY A 89 15.22 15.78 23.23
CA GLY A 89 15.50 16.91 24.06
C GLY A 89 15.92 18.09 23.20
N THR A 90 15.04 19.07 23.09
CA THR A 90 15.37 20.40 22.58
C THR A 90 16.31 21.12 23.53
N SER A 91 17.52 21.45 23.09
CA SER A 91 18.38 22.40 23.76
C SER A 91 17.91 23.83 23.45
N GLY A 92 17.13 24.40 24.35
CA GLY A 92 16.82 25.81 24.41
C GLY A 92 17.25 26.33 25.77
N THR A 93 18.32 27.16 25.80
CA THR A 93 18.78 27.87 27.00
C THR A 93 17.83 28.99 27.36
N GLY A 94 17.30 28.95 28.60
CA GLY A 94 16.64 30.11 29.19
C GLY A 94 15.74 29.80 30.38
N GLY A 95 16.31 29.73 31.56
CA GLY A 95 15.85 30.19 32.84
C GLY A 95 14.53 29.72 33.47
N GLY A 96 14.62 29.00 34.61
CA GLY A 96 13.55 28.92 35.58
C GLY A 96 13.13 27.52 35.95
N GLY A 97 13.62 26.99 37.10
CA GLY A 97 13.35 25.65 37.57
C GLY A 97 11.87 25.39 37.87
N GLY A 98 11.40 24.26 37.37
CA GLY A 98 10.13 23.63 37.76
C GLY A 98 10.25 22.16 37.46
N SER A 99 10.03 21.33 38.47
CA SER A 99 10.01 19.86 38.42
C SER A 99 9.00 19.34 37.36
N PRO A 100 9.37 18.36 36.49
CA PRO A 100 8.43 17.80 35.51
C PRO A 100 7.70 16.59 36.11
N ASN A 101 6.76 16.83 36.99
CA ASN A 101 5.75 15.87 37.44
C ASN A 101 4.40 16.58 37.62
N GLY A 102 3.93 17.22 36.54
CA GLY A 102 2.58 17.74 36.45
C GLY A 102 1.77 16.83 35.51
N GLY A 103 1.04 15.86 36.04
CA GLY A 103 -0.05 15.24 35.32
C GLY A 103 -0.96 16.35 34.79
N ALA A 104 -1.35 16.30 33.51
CA ALA A 104 -2.33 17.24 32.97
C ALA A 104 -3.57 17.19 33.85
N THR A 105 -3.97 18.33 34.42
CA THR A 105 -5.15 18.43 35.27
C THR A 105 -6.36 18.63 34.40
N SER A 106 -7.45 17.91 34.73
CA SER A 106 -8.76 18.08 34.11
C SER A 106 -9.18 19.57 34.16
N ILE A 107 -9.69 20.07 33.04
CA ILE A 107 -10.12 21.46 32.87
C ILE A 107 -11.62 21.46 32.61
N ALA A 108 -12.43 22.09 33.45
CA ALA A 108 -13.86 22.20 33.18
C ALA A 108 -14.11 23.02 31.89
N CYS A 109 -15.02 22.54 31.04
CA CYS A 109 -15.41 23.30 29.84
C CYS A 109 -16.07 24.64 30.29
N PRO A 110 -15.76 25.75 29.59
CA PRO A 110 -16.51 26.98 29.78
C PRO A 110 -17.98 26.74 29.46
N ALA A 111 -18.89 27.30 30.27
CA ALA A 111 -20.33 27.24 30.00
C ALA A 111 -20.61 27.87 28.62
N GLY A 112 -20.72 27.04 27.60
CA GLY A 112 -20.96 27.46 26.22
C GLY A 112 -22.45 27.62 25.96
N ALA A 113 -22.87 28.73 25.36
CA ALA A 113 -24.20 28.84 24.81
C ALA A 113 -24.33 27.85 23.63
N ALA A 114 -25.31 26.95 23.71
CA ALA A 114 -25.64 26.06 22.59
C ALA A 114 -25.96 26.90 21.34
N THR A 115 -25.24 26.70 20.27
CA THR A 115 -25.55 27.34 18.97
C THR A 115 -26.48 26.42 18.20
N GLY A 116 -27.70 26.89 17.95
CA GLY A 116 -28.74 26.13 17.21
C GLY A 116 -29.56 25.17 18.10
N THR A 117 -30.49 24.43 17.46
CA THR A 117 -31.33 23.42 18.13
C THR A 117 -30.52 22.13 18.31
N PRO A 118 -30.26 21.65 19.53
CA PRO A 118 -29.46 20.46 19.75
C PRO A 118 -30.13 19.19 19.23
N THR A 119 -29.35 18.33 18.57
CA THR A 119 -29.77 16.96 18.28
C THR A 119 -29.67 16.11 19.56
N THR A 120 -30.76 15.45 19.94
CA THR A 120 -30.77 14.58 21.14
C THR A 120 -30.16 13.23 20.82
N VAL A 121 -29.14 12.84 21.63
CA VAL A 121 -28.54 11.51 21.65
C VAL A 121 -28.93 10.85 22.96
N SER A 122 -29.83 9.87 22.90
CA SER A 122 -30.27 9.12 24.09
C SER A 122 -29.39 7.88 24.24
N ILE A 123 -28.73 7.71 25.40
CA ILE A 123 -27.86 6.58 25.70
C ILE A 123 -28.52 5.78 26.81
N ASP A 124 -29.08 4.62 26.43
CA ASP A 124 -29.82 3.78 27.38
C ASP A 124 -29.05 2.49 27.68
N GLY A 125 -28.55 2.37 28.92
CA GLY A 125 -27.83 1.18 29.40
C GLY A 125 -28.69 -0.09 29.37
N ALA A 126 -30.03 0.01 29.30
CA ALA A 126 -30.91 -1.16 29.14
C ALA A 126 -30.71 -1.86 27.77
N ASN A 127 -30.25 -1.12 26.77
CA ASN A 127 -30.04 -1.64 25.42
C ASN A 127 -28.67 -2.32 25.22
N ILE A 128 -27.79 -2.33 26.23
CA ILE A 128 -26.47 -2.95 26.15
C ILE A 128 -26.63 -4.47 26.26
N LYS A 129 -26.42 -5.21 25.17
CA LYS A 129 -26.57 -6.66 25.07
C LYS A 129 -25.25 -7.35 25.43
N ALA A 130 -25.01 -7.56 26.73
CA ALA A 130 -23.73 -8.12 27.20
C ALA A 130 -23.45 -9.58 26.73
N ALA A 131 -24.47 -10.31 26.24
CA ALA A 131 -24.30 -11.67 25.77
C ALA A 131 -23.71 -11.79 24.35
N ASN A 132 -23.87 -10.76 23.51
CA ASN A 132 -23.42 -10.82 22.12
C ASN A 132 -21.95 -10.32 22.02
N ILE A 133 -21.03 -11.13 22.52
CA ILE A 133 -19.61 -10.77 22.67
C ILE A 133 -18.84 -10.75 21.35
N ASN A 134 -19.30 -11.50 20.33
CA ASN A 134 -18.70 -11.51 19.01
C ASN A 134 -19.37 -10.50 18.07
N GLY A 135 -20.70 -10.59 17.93
CA GLY A 135 -21.45 -9.81 16.97
C GLY A 135 -21.56 -8.31 17.29
N LEU A 136 -21.45 -7.91 18.54
CA LEU A 136 -21.62 -6.52 18.96
C LEU A 136 -20.41 -5.92 19.69
N THR A 137 -19.26 -6.54 19.63
CA THR A 137 -18.00 -6.00 20.15
C THR A 137 -17.23 -5.31 19.04
N PHE A 138 -16.99 -3.99 19.17
CA PHE A 138 -16.13 -3.28 18.23
C PHE A 138 -14.68 -3.71 18.43
N LYS A 139 -14.06 -4.23 17.37
CA LYS A 139 -12.72 -4.86 17.41
C LYS A 139 -11.63 -4.04 16.75
N GLY A 140 -11.98 -2.89 16.19
CA GLY A 140 -11.02 -1.95 15.64
C GLY A 140 -10.61 -2.27 14.21
N PHE A 141 -9.30 -2.26 13.95
CA PHE A 141 -8.76 -2.17 12.61
C PHE A 141 -7.70 -3.22 12.32
N GLY A 142 -7.52 -3.51 11.04
CA GLY A 142 -6.48 -4.39 10.54
C GLY A 142 -5.75 -3.82 9.32
N VAL A 143 -4.58 -4.36 9.07
CA VAL A 143 -3.77 -4.10 7.88
C VAL A 143 -3.96 -5.26 6.91
N LEU A 144 -4.36 -4.98 5.68
CA LEU A 144 -4.23 -5.94 4.60
C LEU A 144 -2.83 -5.78 4.01
N SER A 145 -2.04 -6.84 4.08
CA SER A 145 -0.77 -6.94 3.40
C SER A 145 -0.97 -7.76 2.14
N ALA A 146 -1.40 -7.10 1.07
CA ALA A 146 -1.08 -7.57 -0.26
C ALA A 146 0.44 -7.48 -0.38
N ASN A 147 1.12 -8.54 -0.76
CA ASN A 147 2.58 -8.55 -0.74
C ASN A 147 3.17 -7.43 -1.62
N GLY A 148 2.49 -7.07 -2.72
CA GLY A 148 2.82 -5.91 -3.53
C GLY A 148 2.80 -4.59 -2.75
N THR A 149 1.91 -4.41 -1.77
CA THR A 149 1.83 -3.18 -0.96
C THR A 149 2.87 -3.13 0.15
N SER A 150 3.57 -4.23 0.41
CA SER A 150 4.58 -4.36 1.46
C SER A 150 5.96 -4.70 0.91
N ALA A 151 6.17 -4.62 -0.41
CA ALA A 151 7.39 -5.08 -1.07
C ALA A 151 8.66 -4.36 -0.55
N LEU A 152 8.60 -3.04 -0.41
CA LEU A 152 9.75 -2.23 0.02
C LEU A 152 9.96 -2.23 1.55
N LEU A 153 9.03 -2.74 2.36
CA LEU A 153 9.17 -2.76 3.82
C LEU A 153 10.38 -3.57 4.29
N MET A 154 10.75 -4.62 3.55
CA MET A 154 11.91 -5.42 3.88
C MET A 154 13.22 -4.66 3.67
N ASP A 155 13.22 -3.67 2.78
CA ASP A 155 14.36 -2.77 2.60
C ASP A 155 14.45 -1.76 3.73
N TYR A 156 13.31 -1.19 4.19
CA TYR A 156 13.28 -0.40 5.43
C TYR A 156 13.81 -1.19 6.62
N LYS A 157 13.37 -2.44 6.79
CA LYS A 157 13.84 -3.31 7.87
C LYS A 157 15.36 -3.48 7.85
N SER A 158 15.97 -3.62 6.68
CA SER A 158 17.42 -3.83 6.55
C SER A 158 18.23 -2.54 6.64
N GLN A 159 17.73 -1.43 6.10
CA GLN A 159 18.49 -0.18 5.92
C GLN A 159 18.22 0.85 7.03
N HIS A 160 16.96 0.95 7.47
CA HIS A 160 16.47 1.89 8.48
C HIS A 160 15.61 1.15 9.51
N PRO A 161 16.20 0.21 10.28
CA PRO A 161 15.46 -0.61 11.22
C PRO A 161 14.78 0.21 12.33
N ASP A 162 15.31 1.38 12.67
CA ASP A 162 14.69 2.34 13.57
C ASP A 162 13.38 2.91 13.00
N LYS A 163 13.36 3.27 11.72
CA LYS A 163 12.16 3.75 11.02
C LYS A 163 11.13 2.65 10.83
N TYR A 164 11.58 1.46 10.51
CA TYR A 164 10.70 0.29 10.45
C TYR A 164 10.06 -0.01 11.81
N ALA A 165 10.85 0.01 12.90
CA ALA A 165 10.34 -0.17 14.25
C ALA A 165 9.39 0.97 14.67
N GLU A 166 9.66 2.23 14.29
CA GLU A 166 8.77 3.37 14.50
C GLU A 166 7.41 3.14 13.85
N LEU A 167 7.38 2.71 12.58
CA LEU A 167 6.17 2.37 11.84
C LEU A 167 5.37 1.25 12.55
N LEU A 168 6.04 0.16 12.93
CA LEU A 168 5.40 -0.94 13.64
C LEU A 168 4.84 -0.49 15.00
N ASN A 169 5.55 0.36 15.71
CA ASN A 169 5.08 0.89 17.00
C ASN A 169 3.85 1.79 16.85
N VAL A 170 3.80 2.62 15.79
CA VAL A 170 2.61 3.47 15.50
C VAL A 170 1.38 2.64 15.23
N LEU A 171 1.51 1.53 14.52
CA LEU A 171 0.38 0.70 14.12
C LEU A 171 0.01 -0.35 15.18
N PHE A 172 0.98 -1.02 15.77
CA PHE A 172 0.76 -2.21 16.57
C PHE A 172 1.23 -2.07 18.03
N GLY A 173 1.94 -1.00 18.38
CA GLY A 173 2.52 -0.80 19.70
C GLY A 173 1.59 -0.09 20.70
N GLY A 174 2.13 0.13 21.91
CA GLY A 174 1.43 0.82 22.97
C GLY A 174 0.44 -0.04 23.74
N SER A 175 -0.27 0.61 24.69
CA SER A 175 -1.33 -0.04 25.49
C SER A 175 -2.66 -0.13 24.73
N HIS A 176 -2.81 0.66 23.67
CA HIS A 176 -3.99 0.71 22.79
C HIS A 176 -3.54 0.58 21.33
N PRO A 177 -3.14 -0.61 20.87
CA PRO A 177 -2.71 -0.80 19.49
C PRO A 177 -3.76 -0.31 18.50
N LEU A 178 -3.33 0.46 17.51
CA LEU A 178 -4.25 0.98 16.50
C LEU A 178 -4.76 -0.14 15.59
N MET A 179 -3.86 -1.06 15.23
CA MET A 179 -4.15 -2.23 14.41
C MET A 179 -4.05 -3.51 15.24
N THR A 180 -5.08 -4.35 15.15
CA THR A 180 -5.20 -5.60 15.93
C THR A 180 -5.08 -6.85 15.06
N GLN A 181 -4.96 -6.67 13.73
CA GLN A 181 -4.88 -7.78 12.77
C GLN A 181 -3.98 -7.44 11.57
N VAL A 182 -3.29 -8.45 11.06
CA VAL A 182 -2.69 -8.46 9.72
C VAL A 182 -3.38 -9.54 8.89
N LYS A 183 -3.95 -9.15 7.76
CA LYS A 183 -4.53 -10.04 6.74
C LYS A 183 -3.53 -10.15 5.60
N ILE A 184 -3.15 -11.38 5.24
CA ILE A 184 -2.13 -11.66 4.22
C ILE A 184 -2.80 -12.27 3.00
N GLU A 185 -2.58 -11.68 1.84
CA GLU A 185 -3.00 -12.23 0.57
C GLU A 185 -1.98 -13.22 0.02
N MET A 186 -2.49 -14.27 -0.61
CA MET A 186 -1.70 -15.30 -1.27
C MET A 186 -2.06 -15.37 -2.75
N GLY A 187 -1.09 -15.77 -3.58
CA GLY A 187 -1.28 -15.82 -5.02
C GLY A 187 -0.36 -16.80 -5.74
N ASN A 188 -0.16 -16.54 -7.03
CA ASN A 188 0.63 -17.35 -7.95
C ASN A 188 1.66 -16.51 -8.74
N ASP A 189 2.21 -15.48 -8.14
CA ASP A 189 3.16 -14.55 -8.74
C ASP A 189 2.57 -13.71 -9.90
N ARG A 190 1.24 -13.69 -10.05
CA ARG A 190 0.57 -12.81 -11.00
C ARG A 190 -0.06 -11.62 -10.30
N ASN A 191 -0.17 -10.52 -11.02
CA ASN A 191 -0.70 -9.28 -10.48
C ASN A 191 -2.14 -9.44 -9.96
N ASN A 192 -2.34 -9.07 -8.71
CA ASN A 192 -3.59 -9.15 -7.95
C ASN A 192 -4.08 -7.75 -7.53
N SER A 193 -3.98 -6.77 -8.40
CA SER A 193 -4.31 -5.36 -8.26
C SER A 193 -3.16 -4.44 -7.82
N THR A 194 -2.47 -4.71 -6.74
CA THR A 194 -1.38 -3.86 -6.20
C THR A 194 0.01 -4.43 -6.45
N GLY A 195 0.11 -5.48 -7.21
CA GLY A 195 1.30 -6.25 -7.51
C GLY A 195 1.03 -7.75 -7.36
N PRO A 196 2.01 -8.61 -7.62
CA PRO A 196 1.87 -10.04 -7.44
C PRO A 196 1.97 -10.44 -5.97
N ASP A 197 1.18 -11.45 -5.59
CA ASP A 197 1.39 -12.17 -4.35
C ASP A 197 2.22 -13.42 -4.65
N PRO A 198 3.43 -13.53 -4.08
CA PRO A 198 4.32 -14.66 -4.35
C PRO A 198 3.70 -16.00 -3.96
N ALA A 199 3.81 -16.98 -4.84
CA ALA A 199 3.40 -18.33 -4.53
C ALA A 199 4.31 -18.93 -3.45
N THR A 200 3.75 -19.31 -2.31
CA THR A 200 4.53 -19.98 -1.25
C THR A 200 4.99 -21.38 -1.67
N MET A 201 4.30 -21.99 -2.64
CA MET A 201 4.67 -23.26 -3.28
C MET A 201 4.36 -23.18 -4.78
N ARG A 202 5.37 -22.99 -5.62
CA ARG A 202 5.20 -22.99 -7.09
C ARG A 202 4.98 -24.38 -7.66
N LEU A 203 5.49 -25.41 -6.98
CA LEU A 203 5.34 -26.83 -7.30
C LEU A 203 4.73 -27.60 -6.11
N SER A 204 3.97 -28.65 -6.39
CA SER A 204 3.38 -29.50 -5.34
C SER A 204 4.40 -30.22 -4.45
N THR A 205 5.64 -30.38 -4.96
CA THR A 205 6.77 -31.00 -4.26
C THR A 205 7.66 -30.01 -3.53
N GLU A 206 7.42 -28.71 -3.71
CA GLU A 206 8.19 -27.67 -3.05
C GLU A 206 7.82 -27.59 -1.57
N VAL A 207 8.82 -27.36 -0.71
CA VAL A 207 8.57 -26.98 0.68
C VAL A 207 8.04 -25.54 0.69
N ALA A 208 6.94 -25.32 1.41
CA ALA A 208 6.33 -23.99 1.45
C ALA A 208 7.33 -22.93 1.98
N ASN A 209 7.58 -21.90 1.18
CA ASN A 209 8.50 -20.82 1.47
C ASN A 209 7.71 -19.51 1.73
N VAL A 210 7.42 -19.26 2.99
CA VAL A 210 6.70 -18.05 3.42
C VAL A 210 7.61 -16.82 3.50
N LYS A 211 8.93 -16.99 3.45
CA LYS A 211 9.88 -15.87 3.50
C LYS A 211 9.94 -15.06 2.20
N ARG A 212 9.48 -15.61 1.07
CA ARG A 212 9.34 -14.87 -0.19
C ARG A 212 8.13 -13.94 -0.24
N ALA A 213 7.25 -13.99 0.78
CA ALA A 213 6.04 -13.18 0.87
C ALA A 213 6.14 -12.21 2.07
N PRO A 214 6.40 -10.91 1.85
CA PRO A 214 6.66 -9.92 2.90
C PRO A 214 5.59 -9.83 3.99
N GLY A 215 4.33 -10.12 3.66
CA GLY A 215 3.23 -10.08 4.62
C GLY A 215 3.39 -11.02 5.81
N PHE A 216 4.01 -12.20 5.62
CA PHE A 216 4.27 -13.13 6.73
C PHE A 216 5.35 -12.60 7.68
N GLN A 217 6.39 -11.96 7.14
CA GLN A 217 7.42 -11.31 7.96
C GLN A 217 6.87 -10.09 8.69
N LEU A 218 6.06 -9.26 8.01
CA LEU A 218 5.38 -8.12 8.64
C LEU A 218 4.53 -8.57 9.84
N ALA A 219 3.76 -9.64 9.70
CA ALA A 219 2.95 -10.18 10.79
C ALA A 219 3.83 -10.68 11.96
N ALA A 220 4.96 -11.34 11.67
CA ALA A 220 5.92 -11.78 12.69
C ALA A 220 6.50 -10.60 13.47
N ASP A 221 6.98 -9.57 12.75
CA ASP A 221 7.57 -8.39 13.38
C ASP A 221 6.51 -7.59 14.16
N ALA A 222 5.29 -7.43 13.62
CA ALA A 222 4.18 -6.78 14.32
C ALA A 222 3.79 -7.48 15.63
N LYS A 223 3.86 -8.82 15.67
CA LYS A 223 3.64 -9.59 16.91
C LYS A 223 4.68 -9.32 17.99
N THR A 224 5.86 -8.81 17.65
CA THR A 224 6.85 -8.41 18.66
C THR A 224 6.41 -7.16 19.42
N PHE A 225 5.59 -6.30 18.80
CA PHE A 225 4.98 -5.12 19.43
C PHE A 225 3.64 -5.46 20.09
N ASN A 226 2.82 -6.30 19.45
CA ASN A 226 1.53 -6.75 19.96
C ASN A 226 1.43 -8.28 19.90
N PRO A 227 1.77 -9.01 20.96
CA PRO A 227 1.67 -10.48 20.99
C PRO A 227 0.23 -11.00 20.76
N SER A 228 -0.79 -10.19 21.03
CA SER A 228 -2.21 -10.54 20.82
C SER A 228 -2.70 -10.33 19.38
N LEU A 229 -1.86 -9.76 18.50
CA LEU A 229 -2.17 -9.51 17.11
C LEU A 229 -2.73 -10.76 16.43
N LYS A 230 -3.82 -10.61 15.68
CA LYS A 230 -4.42 -11.67 14.87
C LYS A 230 -3.83 -11.70 13.48
N VAL A 231 -3.73 -12.90 12.90
CA VAL A 231 -3.26 -13.07 11.52
C VAL A 231 -4.30 -13.87 10.74
N SER A 232 -4.69 -13.35 9.58
CA SER A 232 -5.58 -14.06 8.65
C SER A 232 -4.96 -14.22 7.28
N ILE A 233 -5.38 -15.24 6.53
CA ILE A 233 -4.96 -15.46 5.15
C ILE A 233 -6.16 -15.69 4.23
N LEU A 234 -5.99 -15.26 2.98
CA LEU A 234 -6.87 -15.56 1.87
C LEU A 234 -6.07 -15.69 0.57
N ARG A 235 -6.73 -16.06 -0.53
CA ARG A 235 -6.09 -16.12 -1.85
C ARG A 235 -6.86 -15.33 -2.89
N TRP A 236 -6.14 -14.71 -3.82
CA TRP A 236 -6.69 -14.24 -5.09
C TRP A 236 -6.76 -15.38 -6.11
N ASN A 237 -5.65 -16.05 -6.29
CA ASN A 237 -5.46 -17.15 -7.23
C ASN A 237 -4.55 -18.19 -6.59
N ALA A 238 -4.21 -19.24 -7.32
CA ALA A 238 -3.44 -20.35 -6.80
C ALA A 238 -2.32 -20.75 -7.78
N PRO A 239 -1.23 -21.37 -7.28
CA PRO A 239 -0.16 -21.93 -8.11
C PRO A 239 -0.68 -22.95 -9.12
N GLY A 240 0.05 -23.15 -10.21
CA GLY A 240 -0.36 -23.96 -11.36
C GLY A 240 -0.73 -25.40 -11.07
N TRP A 241 -0.20 -25.98 -10.02
CA TRP A 241 -0.50 -27.34 -9.59
C TRP A 241 -1.83 -27.46 -8.79
N VAL A 242 -2.35 -26.35 -8.25
CA VAL A 242 -3.58 -26.32 -7.46
C VAL A 242 -4.79 -26.30 -8.40
N LYS A 243 -5.45 -27.43 -8.58
CA LYS A 243 -6.58 -27.64 -9.51
C LYS A 243 -7.88 -28.05 -8.83
N THR A 244 -7.82 -28.49 -7.59
CA THR A 244 -8.96 -29.02 -6.82
C THR A 244 -9.01 -28.40 -5.42
N ASN A 245 -10.15 -28.56 -4.75
CA ASN A 245 -10.28 -28.15 -3.34
C ASN A 245 -9.32 -28.91 -2.40
N ASP A 246 -8.95 -30.14 -2.74
CA ASP A 246 -7.93 -30.89 -1.98
C ASP A 246 -6.54 -30.29 -2.15
N ASP A 247 -6.21 -29.82 -3.35
CA ASP A 247 -4.96 -29.12 -3.57
C ASP A 247 -4.93 -27.77 -2.82
N VAL A 248 -6.05 -27.02 -2.81
CA VAL A 248 -6.21 -25.80 -2.00
C VAL A 248 -5.93 -26.09 -0.53
N TYR A 249 -6.57 -27.15 0.03
CA TYR A 249 -6.33 -27.53 1.41
C TYR A 249 -4.86 -27.85 1.69
N THR A 250 -4.22 -28.61 0.79
CA THR A 250 -2.81 -29.01 0.92
C THR A 250 -1.89 -27.79 0.88
N TRP A 251 -2.10 -26.89 -0.06
CA TRP A 251 -1.32 -25.66 -0.18
C TRP A 251 -1.47 -24.77 1.05
N TYR A 252 -2.71 -24.50 1.50
CA TYR A 252 -2.98 -23.72 2.70
C TYR A 252 -2.35 -24.34 3.95
N LYS A 253 -2.54 -25.63 4.17
CA LYS A 253 -1.96 -26.32 5.32
C LYS A 253 -0.44 -26.20 5.35
N ASN A 254 0.22 -26.47 4.24
CA ASN A 254 1.68 -26.38 4.15
C ASN A 254 2.17 -24.94 4.39
N THR A 255 1.49 -23.93 3.83
CA THR A 255 1.80 -22.51 4.07
C THR A 255 1.60 -22.12 5.53
N ILE A 256 0.49 -22.51 6.16
CA ILE A 256 0.19 -22.23 7.57
C ILE A 256 1.25 -22.85 8.49
N LEU A 257 1.59 -24.12 8.25
CA LEU A 257 2.62 -24.81 9.04
C LEU A 257 4.01 -24.22 8.81
N ALA A 258 4.32 -23.76 7.58
CA ALA A 258 5.57 -23.08 7.30
C ALA A 258 5.65 -21.72 8.04
N ALA A 259 4.57 -20.95 8.11
CA ALA A 259 4.51 -19.72 8.90
C ALA A 259 4.77 -19.99 10.39
N TYR A 260 4.11 -21.00 10.96
CA TYR A 260 4.33 -21.39 12.35
C TYR A 260 5.77 -21.83 12.62
N ARG A 261 6.33 -22.64 11.74
CA ARG A 261 7.69 -23.19 11.89
C ARG A 261 8.78 -22.16 11.66
N SER A 262 8.53 -21.17 10.78
CA SER A 262 9.52 -20.11 10.47
C SER A 262 9.48 -18.95 11.45
N TYR A 263 8.28 -18.58 11.94
CA TYR A 263 8.07 -17.35 12.70
C TYR A 263 7.46 -17.57 14.09
N GLY A 264 7.06 -18.79 14.45
CA GLY A 264 6.51 -19.13 15.77
C GLY A 264 5.07 -18.72 16.01
N TYR A 265 4.34 -18.21 15.00
CA TYR A 265 2.91 -17.90 15.13
C TYR A 265 2.03 -18.75 14.25
N MET A 266 0.88 -19.20 14.80
CA MET A 266 -0.16 -19.85 14.03
C MET A 266 -1.11 -18.80 13.41
N ILE A 267 -1.60 -19.06 12.21
CA ILE A 267 -2.67 -18.27 11.58
C ILE A 267 -3.94 -18.38 12.43
N ASP A 268 -4.61 -17.27 12.72
CA ASP A 268 -5.84 -17.25 13.53
C ASP A 268 -7.09 -17.50 12.67
N PHE A 269 -7.11 -16.96 11.42
CA PHE A 269 -8.27 -17.02 10.55
C PHE A 269 -7.89 -17.38 9.12
N VAL A 270 -8.75 -18.11 8.43
CA VAL A 270 -8.58 -18.49 7.04
C VAL A 270 -9.86 -18.33 6.25
N ASN A 271 -9.76 -17.73 5.05
CA ASN A 271 -10.81 -17.81 4.04
C ASN A 271 -10.40 -18.85 2.98
N PRO A 272 -11.12 -19.99 2.83
CA PRO A 272 -10.79 -21.02 1.84
C PRO A 272 -11.27 -20.65 0.41
N GLY A 273 -12.03 -19.58 0.27
CA GLY A 273 -12.56 -19.06 -0.99
C GLY A 273 -11.53 -18.31 -1.82
N VAL A 274 -12.02 -17.68 -2.88
CA VAL A 274 -11.28 -16.75 -3.74
C VAL A 274 -11.71 -15.34 -3.39
N ASN A 275 -10.74 -14.41 -3.28
CA ASN A 275 -11.02 -13.02 -3.03
C ASN A 275 -11.98 -12.44 -4.08
N GLU A 276 -12.85 -11.52 -3.66
CA GLU A 276 -13.84 -10.81 -4.50
C GLU A 276 -14.74 -11.73 -5.35
N SER A 277 -14.98 -12.95 -4.85
CA SER A 277 -15.83 -13.93 -5.52
C SER A 277 -16.88 -14.50 -4.57
N ALA A 278 -18.05 -14.86 -5.11
CA ALA A 278 -19.07 -15.54 -4.33
C ALA A 278 -18.52 -16.85 -3.72
N PRO A 279 -18.77 -17.10 -2.43
CA PRO A 279 -18.17 -18.25 -1.73
C PRO A 279 -18.80 -19.59 -2.16
N ASP A 280 -17.99 -20.62 -2.29
CA ASP A 280 -18.48 -22.00 -2.29
C ASP A 280 -18.85 -22.42 -0.86
N LEU A 281 -20.13 -22.38 -0.55
CA LEU A 281 -20.64 -22.65 0.80
C LEU A 281 -20.41 -24.08 1.24
N THR A 282 -20.49 -25.04 0.30
CA THR A 282 -20.24 -26.48 0.55
C THR A 282 -18.76 -26.67 0.89
N TRP A 283 -17.88 -26.13 0.07
CA TRP A 283 -16.43 -26.20 0.32
C TRP A 283 -16.05 -25.52 1.65
N THR A 284 -16.60 -24.35 1.93
CA THR A 284 -16.36 -23.64 3.20
C THR A 284 -16.69 -24.50 4.42
N THR A 285 -17.83 -25.19 4.38
CA THR A 285 -18.26 -26.14 5.44
C THR A 285 -17.32 -27.32 5.55
N GLN A 286 -16.97 -27.94 4.42
CA GLN A 286 -16.03 -29.08 4.36
C GLN A 286 -14.64 -28.69 4.85
N TYR A 287 -14.14 -27.51 4.44
CA TYR A 287 -12.84 -27.00 4.87
C TYR A 287 -12.77 -26.81 6.39
N ALA A 288 -13.79 -26.22 6.99
CA ALA A 288 -13.87 -26.01 8.44
C ALA A 288 -13.89 -27.35 9.21
N ALA A 289 -14.62 -28.35 8.70
CA ALA A 289 -14.65 -29.70 9.30
C ALA A 289 -13.28 -30.36 9.18
N ARG A 290 -12.62 -30.22 8.03
CA ARG A 290 -11.30 -30.81 7.75
C ARG A 290 -10.21 -30.27 8.66
N ILE A 291 -10.14 -28.93 8.87
CA ILE A 291 -9.20 -28.33 9.82
C ILE A 291 -9.36 -28.95 11.21
N LYS A 292 -10.59 -29.04 11.71
CA LYS A 292 -10.88 -29.55 13.07
C LYS A 292 -10.51 -31.02 13.26
N ALA A 293 -10.57 -31.83 12.19
CA ALA A 293 -10.33 -33.27 12.24
C ALA A 293 -8.92 -33.67 11.82
N ASP A 294 -8.10 -32.72 11.33
CA ASP A 294 -6.78 -33.06 10.79
C ASP A 294 -5.82 -33.50 11.90
N ALA A 295 -5.18 -34.63 11.70
CA ALA A 295 -4.27 -35.25 12.65
C ALA A 295 -2.90 -35.65 12.05
N ALA A 296 -2.65 -35.29 10.76
CA ALA A 296 -1.45 -35.72 10.04
C ALA A 296 -0.45 -34.59 9.81
N GLY A 297 0.83 -34.87 9.73
CA GLY A 297 1.88 -33.96 9.29
C GLY A 297 2.27 -32.85 10.29
N PHE A 298 1.92 -33.02 11.56
CA PHE A 298 2.30 -32.09 12.63
C PHE A 298 3.56 -32.55 13.36
N ASN A 299 4.43 -31.61 13.76
CA ASN A 299 5.64 -31.86 14.50
C ASN A 299 5.38 -32.09 16.01
N SER A 300 4.24 -31.64 16.52
CA SER A 300 3.83 -31.78 17.92
C SER A 300 2.32 -31.72 18.10
N THR A 301 1.84 -32.24 19.25
CA THR A 301 0.44 -32.09 19.64
C THR A 301 0.02 -30.63 19.86
N THR A 302 0.94 -29.78 20.27
CA THR A 302 0.70 -28.33 20.39
C THR A 302 0.46 -27.69 19.02
N GLU A 303 1.31 -28.00 18.03
CA GLU A 303 1.15 -27.51 16.65
C GLU A 303 -0.19 -27.98 16.07
N GLN A 304 -0.55 -29.23 16.27
CA GLN A 304 -1.85 -29.77 15.85
C GLN A 304 -3.02 -29.06 16.53
N ALA A 305 -2.97 -28.87 17.84
CA ALA A 305 -4.05 -28.23 18.58
C ALA A 305 -4.24 -26.76 18.15
N LEU A 306 -3.16 -26.03 17.90
CA LEU A 306 -3.21 -24.68 17.36
C LEU A 306 -3.82 -24.65 15.96
N TYR A 307 -3.39 -25.55 15.07
CA TYR A 307 -3.93 -25.68 13.73
C TYR A 307 -5.44 -26.02 13.74
N ASN A 308 -5.86 -26.97 14.56
CA ASN A 308 -7.26 -27.36 14.67
C ASN A 308 -8.13 -26.23 15.27
N GLY A 309 -7.53 -25.25 15.95
CA GLY A 309 -8.19 -24.07 16.51
C GLY A 309 -8.41 -22.92 15.51
N ILE A 310 -7.89 -23.01 14.29
CA ILE A 310 -8.03 -21.97 13.26
C ILE A 310 -9.51 -21.73 12.94
N LYS A 311 -9.89 -20.47 12.85
CA LYS A 311 -11.26 -20.04 12.56
C LYS A 311 -11.45 -19.79 11.07
N VAL A 312 -12.64 -20.10 10.56
CA VAL A 312 -12.99 -19.89 9.15
C VAL A 312 -13.78 -18.60 8.99
N VAL A 313 -13.38 -17.82 7.99
CA VAL A 313 -14.03 -16.59 7.52
C VAL A 313 -14.76 -16.89 6.20
N ILE A 314 -15.92 -16.31 6.02
CA ILE A 314 -16.71 -16.25 4.77
C ILE A 314 -17.11 -14.76 4.60
N SER A 315 -17.05 -14.10 3.43
CA SER A 315 -16.70 -14.59 2.10
C SER A 315 -15.57 -13.82 1.45
N ASP A 316 -15.33 -12.55 1.80
CA ASP A 316 -14.47 -11.62 1.06
C ASP A 316 -14.98 -11.31 -0.38
N GLU A 317 -16.30 -11.35 -0.61
CA GLU A 317 -16.85 -10.86 -1.89
C GLU A 317 -17.09 -9.34 -1.85
N VAL A 318 -17.15 -8.74 -3.03
CA VAL A 318 -17.49 -7.32 -3.17
C VAL A 318 -18.98 -7.12 -2.86
N GLY A 319 -19.27 -6.39 -1.78
CA GLY A 319 -20.65 -6.22 -1.31
C GLY A 319 -21.20 -7.41 -0.54
N ILE A 320 -22.48 -7.33 -0.18
CA ILE A 320 -23.09 -8.27 0.77
C ILE A 320 -23.41 -9.66 0.21
N GLY A 321 -23.48 -9.85 -1.11
CA GLY A 321 -23.84 -11.12 -1.72
C GLY A 321 -25.13 -11.72 -1.18
N SER A 322 -25.24 -13.06 -1.22
CA SER A 322 -26.39 -13.80 -0.70
C SER A 322 -26.05 -14.79 0.42
N PHE A 323 -24.78 -14.86 0.81
CA PHE A 323 -24.33 -15.85 1.80
C PHE A 323 -24.88 -15.59 3.21
N GLY A 324 -25.16 -14.31 3.57
CA GLY A 324 -25.73 -13.94 4.86
C GLY A 324 -27.12 -14.60 5.10
N ALA A 325 -28.01 -14.52 4.13
CA ALA A 325 -29.33 -15.19 4.18
C ALA A 325 -29.19 -16.71 4.33
N THR A 326 -28.22 -17.32 3.61
CA THR A 326 -27.94 -18.74 3.70
C THR A 326 -27.39 -19.12 5.08
N MET A 327 -26.49 -18.33 5.67
CA MET A 327 -26.01 -18.56 7.04
C MET A 327 -27.13 -18.49 8.08
N ILE A 328 -28.16 -17.67 7.88
CA ILE A 328 -29.31 -17.59 8.78
C ILE A 328 -30.13 -18.92 8.71
N SER A 329 -30.37 -19.41 7.51
CA SER A 329 -31.21 -20.60 7.28
C SER A 329 -30.48 -21.94 7.50
N ASP A 330 -29.19 -22.01 7.21
CA ASP A 330 -28.34 -23.21 7.35
C ASP A 330 -27.51 -23.15 8.64
N SER A 331 -27.94 -23.92 9.64
CA SER A 331 -27.23 -24.00 10.92
C SER A 331 -25.87 -24.70 10.83
N THR A 332 -25.67 -25.57 9.85
CA THR A 332 -24.40 -26.27 9.64
C THR A 332 -23.35 -25.32 9.10
N LEU A 333 -23.68 -24.58 8.05
CA LEU A 333 -22.82 -23.51 7.54
C LEU A 333 -22.53 -22.51 8.64
N ARG A 334 -23.55 -22.00 9.31
CA ARG A 334 -23.42 -21.02 10.38
C ARG A 334 -22.49 -21.48 11.52
N SER A 335 -22.56 -22.76 11.93
CA SER A 335 -21.66 -23.29 12.97
C SER A 335 -20.26 -23.55 12.51
N SER A 336 -20.03 -23.71 11.21
CA SER A 336 -18.72 -23.94 10.60
C SER A 336 -17.91 -22.67 10.45
N VAL A 337 -18.57 -21.51 10.36
CA VAL A 337 -17.97 -20.21 10.10
C VAL A 337 -17.96 -19.36 11.37
N SER A 338 -16.83 -18.74 11.66
CA SER A 338 -16.67 -17.86 12.82
C SER A 338 -17.00 -16.40 12.48
N VAL A 339 -16.65 -15.95 11.28
CA VAL A 339 -16.74 -14.55 10.82
C VAL A 339 -17.42 -14.51 9.46
N ALA A 340 -18.33 -13.54 9.30
CA ALA A 340 -18.88 -13.16 8.01
C ALA A 340 -18.23 -11.84 7.56
N GLY A 341 -17.53 -11.84 6.43
CA GLY A 341 -16.80 -10.67 5.92
C GLY A 341 -17.18 -10.36 4.48
N TYR A 342 -17.30 -9.09 4.16
CA TYR A 342 -17.46 -8.60 2.79
C TYR A 342 -16.78 -7.22 2.62
N HIS A 343 -16.45 -6.91 1.37
CA HIS A 343 -15.63 -5.74 1.07
C HIS A 343 -16.44 -4.45 0.96
N TYR A 344 -15.79 -3.33 1.23
CA TYR A 344 -16.23 -1.98 0.97
C TYR A 344 -17.58 -1.60 1.64
N ASN A 345 -18.21 -0.54 1.20
CA ASN A 345 -19.50 -0.06 1.73
C ASN A 345 -20.54 0.11 0.61
N THR A 346 -20.61 -0.87 -0.29
CA THR A 346 -21.52 -0.84 -1.43
C THR A 346 -22.98 -1.03 -1.06
N ASP A 347 -23.24 -1.65 0.09
CA ASP A 347 -24.57 -1.89 0.61
C ASP A 347 -24.63 -1.62 2.12
N ASP A 348 -25.78 -1.21 2.60
CA ASP A 348 -26.06 -0.89 4.00
C ASP A 348 -26.83 -2.00 4.71
N ASP A 349 -26.70 -3.26 4.27
CA ASP A 349 -27.44 -4.42 4.81
C ASP A 349 -28.98 -4.20 4.70
N SER A 350 -29.45 -3.80 3.52
CA SER A 350 -30.86 -3.49 3.29
C SER A 350 -31.83 -4.66 3.60
N ALA A 351 -31.33 -5.90 3.51
CA ALA A 351 -32.07 -7.11 3.90
C ALA A 351 -32.03 -7.40 5.41
N GLY A 352 -31.13 -6.76 6.15
CA GLY A 352 -30.93 -6.96 7.59
C GLY A 352 -30.33 -8.32 7.97
N ASP A 353 -29.68 -9.01 7.03
CA ASP A 353 -29.16 -10.36 7.26
C ASP A 353 -27.93 -10.32 8.19
N PHE A 354 -27.02 -9.38 8.00
CA PHE A 354 -25.81 -9.26 8.82
C PHE A 354 -26.11 -8.72 10.21
N THR A 355 -27.01 -7.74 10.30
CA THR A 355 -27.56 -7.27 11.58
C THR A 355 -28.17 -8.45 12.37
N LYS A 356 -28.94 -9.32 11.69
CA LYS A 356 -29.55 -10.50 12.31
C LYS A 356 -28.49 -11.55 12.72
N LEU A 357 -27.47 -11.77 11.88
CA LEU A 357 -26.36 -12.66 12.21
C LEU A 357 -25.61 -12.18 13.47
N ALA A 358 -25.34 -10.87 13.59
CA ALA A 358 -24.68 -10.30 14.75
C ALA A 358 -25.56 -10.36 16.01
N GLU A 359 -26.84 -9.93 15.92
CA GLU A 359 -27.71 -9.78 17.07
C GLU A 359 -28.31 -11.10 17.59
N GLN A 360 -28.72 -12.00 16.67
CA GLN A 360 -29.43 -13.24 17.06
C GLN A 360 -28.51 -14.45 17.15
N PHE A 361 -27.40 -14.44 16.39
CA PHE A 361 -26.51 -15.59 16.31
C PHE A 361 -25.09 -15.29 16.82
N ASP A 362 -24.85 -14.10 17.35
CA ASP A 362 -23.56 -13.64 17.87
C ASP A 362 -22.40 -13.84 16.90
N LYS A 363 -22.65 -13.62 15.57
CA LYS A 363 -21.63 -13.71 14.52
C LYS A 363 -20.89 -12.39 14.39
N GLU A 364 -19.58 -12.47 14.28
CA GLU A 364 -18.71 -11.34 13.99
C GLU A 364 -18.84 -10.95 12.51
N ILE A 365 -19.01 -9.66 12.24
CA ILE A 365 -19.13 -9.12 10.88
C ILE A 365 -17.94 -8.21 10.61
N TRP A 366 -17.23 -8.45 9.52
CA TRP A 366 -16.09 -7.64 9.10
C TRP A 366 -16.39 -6.81 7.85
N ASN A 367 -15.85 -5.59 7.80
CA ASN A 367 -15.43 -4.99 6.54
C ASN A 367 -14.05 -5.58 6.24
N SER A 368 -14.05 -6.71 5.53
CA SER A 368 -12.85 -7.51 5.35
C SER A 368 -11.86 -6.94 4.33
N GLU A 369 -12.26 -5.90 3.62
CA GLU A 369 -11.39 -5.01 2.85
C GLU A 369 -11.99 -3.60 2.81
N ALA A 370 -11.49 -2.74 3.67
CA ALA A 370 -11.84 -1.33 3.72
C ALA A 370 -10.83 -0.49 2.93
N GLN A 371 -11.26 0.64 2.41
CA GLN A 371 -10.38 1.57 1.72
C GLN A 371 -10.02 2.74 2.63
N ALA A 372 -8.72 3.09 2.66
CA ALA A 372 -8.23 4.28 3.33
C ALA A 372 -8.56 5.55 2.52
N THR A 373 -8.10 6.68 2.96
CA THR A 373 -8.27 7.96 2.25
C THR A 373 -7.63 7.92 0.86
N PHE A 374 -8.14 8.75 -0.05
CA PHE A 374 -7.62 8.84 -1.41
C PHE A 374 -6.61 9.98 -1.59
N SER A 375 -6.33 10.75 -0.55
CA SER A 375 -5.49 11.92 -0.70
C SER A 375 -4.84 12.31 0.62
N ASN A 376 -3.63 12.85 0.55
CA ASN A 376 -2.84 13.34 1.67
C ASN A 376 -3.10 14.81 2.00
N THR A 377 -4.13 15.42 1.44
CA THR A 377 -4.36 16.86 1.58
C THR A 377 -4.66 17.30 3.01
N ALA A 378 -5.01 16.36 3.89
CA ALA A 378 -5.11 16.64 5.31
C ALA A 378 -3.80 17.15 5.93
N PHE A 379 -2.68 16.82 5.33
CA PHE A 379 -1.36 17.32 5.71
C PHE A 379 -1.06 18.72 5.24
N ARG A 380 -1.66 19.11 4.12
CA ARG A 380 -1.35 20.34 3.40
C ARG A 380 -2.64 21.10 3.15
N PRO A 381 -3.29 21.56 4.23
CA PRO A 381 -4.66 22.07 4.17
C PRO A 381 -4.70 23.45 3.51
N ILE A 382 -4.67 23.50 2.19
CA ILE A 382 -4.95 24.72 1.43
C ILE A 382 -6.43 24.86 1.05
N SER A 383 -7.23 23.81 1.24
CA SER A 383 -8.69 23.88 1.15
C SER A 383 -9.31 24.33 2.47
N GLY A 384 -10.43 25.05 2.42
CA GLY A 384 -11.14 25.51 3.62
C GLY A 384 -11.74 24.40 4.49
N SER A 385 -11.85 23.18 3.96
CA SER A 385 -12.34 22.01 4.70
C SER A 385 -11.25 21.28 5.50
N GLY A 386 -9.97 21.50 5.21
CA GLY A 386 -8.87 20.84 5.90
C GLY A 386 -8.94 19.31 5.77
N ILE A 387 -9.20 18.59 6.87
CA ILE A 387 -9.32 17.13 6.90
C ILE A 387 -10.67 16.60 6.44
N GLY A 388 -11.60 17.48 6.02
CA GLY A 388 -12.93 17.12 5.56
C GLY A 388 -13.06 17.19 4.04
N GLY A 389 -14.19 16.73 3.51
CA GLY A 389 -14.51 16.74 2.10
C GLY A 389 -14.40 15.37 1.45
N THR A 390 -14.50 15.34 0.13
CA THR A 390 -14.42 14.10 -0.66
C THR A 390 -13.04 13.49 -0.55
N ASN A 391 -12.98 12.16 -0.37
CA ASN A 391 -11.75 11.38 -0.23
C ASN A 391 -10.84 11.88 0.90
N SER A 392 -11.45 12.30 2.01
CA SER A 392 -10.75 12.87 3.17
C SER A 392 -10.76 11.93 4.37
N PRO A 393 -9.94 12.19 5.40
CA PRO A 393 -9.99 11.45 6.66
C PRO A 393 -11.38 11.43 7.32
N LEU A 394 -12.15 12.53 7.30
CA LEU A 394 -13.51 12.55 7.86
C LEU A 394 -14.48 11.67 7.06
N GLU A 395 -14.34 11.58 5.74
CA GLU A 395 -15.13 10.64 4.94
C GLU A 395 -14.85 9.18 5.35
N MET A 396 -13.59 8.84 5.58
CA MET A 396 -13.21 7.52 6.09
C MET A 396 -13.88 7.24 7.45
N GLY A 397 -13.90 8.20 8.36
CA GLY A 397 -14.60 8.09 9.63
C GLY A 397 -16.11 7.89 9.46
N ASN A 398 -16.73 8.58 8.51
CA ASN A 398 -18.13 8.36 8.17
C ASN A 398 -18.39 6.94 7.63
N THR A 399 -17.48 6.35 6.85
CA THR A 399 -17.65 4.97 6.37
C THR A 399 -17.56 3.94 7.49
N ILE A 400 -16.73 4.19 8.51
CA ILE A 400 -16.70 3.36 9.73
C ILE A 400 -18.05 3.41 10.44
N ILE A 401 -18.58 4.60 10.70
CA ILE A 401 -19.88 4.80 11.37
C ILE A 401 -20.99 4.15 10.55
N LYS A 402 -21.01 4.33 9.23
CA LYS A 402 -21.98 3.72 8.32
C LYS A 402 -21.99 2.19 8.45
N GLY A 403 -20.82 1.57 8.32
CA GLY A 403 -20.71 0.11 8.39
C GLY A 403 -21.08 -0.45 9.76
N PHE A 404 -20.71 0.26 10.84
CA PHE A 404 -21.05 -0.15 12.20
C PHE A 404 -22.55 -0.02 12.49
N VAL A 405 -23.15 1.13 12.15
CA VAL A 405 -24.56 1.40 12.47
C VAL A 405 -25.52 0.58 11.61
N ASN A 406 -25.25 0.46 10.30
CA ASN A 406 -26.19 -0.15 9.37
C ASN A 406 -26.07 -1.66 9.24
N SER A 407 -24.89 -2.22 9.40
CA SER A 407 -24.62 -3.67 9.18
C SER A 407 -23.85 -4.36 10.32
N HIS A 408 -23.65 -3.67 11.44
CA HIS A 408 -22.91 -4.20 12.60
C HIS A 408 -21.49 -4.69 12.27
N ARG A 409 -20.82 -4.05 11.31
CA ARG A 409 -19.41 -4.34 11.06
C ARG A 409 -18.58 -3.81 12.22
N THR A 410 -17.87 -4.70 12.87
CA THR A 410 -17.10 -4.41 14.09
C THR A 410 -15.60 -4.39 13.88
N HIS A 411 -15.14 -4.81 12.70
CA HIS A 411 -13.72 -4.83 12.34
C HIS A 411 -13.55 -4.37 10.89
N PHE A 412 -12.54 -3.51 10.65
CA PHE A 412 -12.27 -2.90 9.35
C PHE A 412 -10.81 -3.11 8.98
N ILE A 413 -10.55 -3.88 7.90
CA ILE A 413 -9.21 -4.23 7.42
C ILE A 413 -8.88 -3.35 6.23
N TYR A 414 -7.93 -2.44 6.39
CA TYR A 414 -7.62 -1.42 5.38
C TYR A 414 -6.66 -1.93 4.31
N GLN A 415 -7.01 -1.66 3.03
CA GLN A 415 -6.25 -1.97 1.83
C GLN A 415 -6.08 -0.71 0.95
N PRO A 416 -4.83 -0.30 0.67
CA PRO A 416 -3.64 -0.57 1.46
C PRO A 416 -3.63 0.27 2.73
N ALA A 417 -3.22 -0.29 3.87
CA ALA A 417 -2.95 0.50 5.07
C ALA A 417 -1.53 1.08 5.00
N ILE A 418 -0.59 0.29 4.50
CA ILE A 418 0.80 0.64 4.31
C ILE A 418 1.09 0.66 2.81
N GLY A 419 1.42 1.83 2.28
CA GLY A 419 1.86 2.00 0.89
C GLY A 419 3.38 1.85 0.77
N SER A 420 3.89 0.61 0.79
CA SER A 420 5.31 0.34 0.63
C SER A 420 5.60 -0.33 -0.72
N PHE A 421 5.24 0.37 -1.77
CA PHE A 421 5.44 0.06 -3.18
C PHE A 421 5.64 1.37 -3.94
N TYR A 422 6.16 1.31 -5.15
CA TYR A 422 6.39 2.53 -5.93
C TYR A 422 5.08 3.20 -6.34
N GLU A 423 5.02 4.52 -6.20
CA GLU A 423 3.90 5.35 -6.62
C GLU A 423 3.74 5.38 -8.15
N GLY A 424 2.60 5.88 -8.62
CA GLY A 424 2.26 6.01 -10.04
C GLY A 424 1.44 4.84 -10.58
N GLY A 425 0.78 4.09 -9.72
CA GLY A 425 -0.16 3.04 -10.09
C GLY A 425 -1.49 3.21 -9.40
N GLN A 426 -2.44 2.36 -9.73
CA GLN A 426 -3.72 2.30 -9.05
C GLN A 426 -3.52 2.15 -7.54
N TYR A 427 -4.34 2.83 -6.76
CA TYR A 427 -4.31 2.83 -5.30
C TYR A 427 -3.08 3.50 -4.64
N SER A 428 -2.13 4.02 -5.39
CA SER A 428 -1.11 4.87 -4.81
C SER A 428 -1.76 6.13 -4.23
N SER A 429 -1.49 6.48 -3.01
CA SER A 429 -2.08 7.61 -2.26
C SER A 429 -3.44 7.34 -1.58
N LYS A 430 -3.87 6.08 -1.46
CA LYS A 430 -5.05 5.74 -0.66
C LYS A 430 -4.69 4.91 0.58
N GLU A 431 -3.46 5.00 1.01
CA GLU A 431 -2.91 4.37 2.21
C GLU A 431 -3.00 5.28 3.45
N LEU A 432 -2.87 4.66 4.63
CA LEU A 432 -2.78 5.37 5.90
C LEU A 432 -1.36 5.86 6.22
N LEU A 433 -0.37 5.27 5.58
CA LEU A 433 1.01 5.71 5.60
C LEU A 433 1.74 5.28 4.32
N SER A 434 2.73 6.07 3.91
CA SER A 434 3.56 5.81 2.72
C SER A 434 5.00 5.56 3.13
N ALA A 435 5.57 4.42 2.70
CA ALA A 435 6.96 4.03 2.94
C ALA A 435 7.59 3.56 1.62
N ARG A 436 7.99 4.52 0.75
CA ARG A 436 8.32 4.28 -0.66
C ARG A 436 9.77 4.53 -1.04
N ASP A 437 10.53 5.20 -0.16
CA ASP A 437 11.93 5.54 -0.35
C ASP A 437 12.78 4.86 0.73
N PRO A 438 12.97 3.53 0.68
CA PRO A 438 13.66 2.80 1.75
C PRO A 438 15.12 3.24 1.93
N TRP A 439 15.78 3.73 0.87
CA TRP A 439 17.14 4.26 0.95
C TRP A 439 17.24 5.55 1.78
N SER A 440 16.17 6.35 1.86
CA SER A 440 16.14 7.58 2.67
C SER A 440 15.57 7.38 4.06
N GLY A 441 14.87 6.27 4.30
CA GLY A 441 14.11 6.05 5.54
C GLY A 441 12.88 6.94 5.69
N TRP A 442 12.44 7.59 4.61
CA TRP A 442 11.28 8.47 4.61
C TRP A 442 9.98 7.69 4.80
N ILE A 443 9.17 8.11 5.78
CA ILE A 443 7.82 7.59 6.01
C ILE A 443 6.88 8.76 6.25
N HIS A 444 5.77 8.76 5.50
CA HIS A 444 4.68 9.71 5.66
C HIS A 444 3.51 9.08 6.41
N TYR A 445 3.03 9.71 7.47
CA TYR A 445 1.90 9.26 8.28
C TYR A 445 0.68 10.16 8.03
N ASP A 446 -0.38 9.61 7.43
CA ASP A 446 -1.59 10.36 7.07
C ASP A 446 -2.49 10.63 8.27
N ALA A 447 -3.25 11.72 8.19
CA ALA A 447 -4.24 12.10 9.20
C ALA A 447 -5.33 11.05 9.43
N GLY A 448 -5.55 10.14 8.47
CA GLY A 448 -6.44 8.99 8.62
C GLY A 448 -6.12 8.16 9.86
N LEU A 449 -4.83 8.00 10.21
CA LEU A 449 -4.41 7.30 11.43
C LEU A 449 -4.95 7.97 12.69
N VAL A 450 -5.01 9.30 12.71
CA VAL A 450 -5.53 10.05 13.87
C VAL A 450 -7.06 9.88 13.97
N ILE A 451 -7.76 9.81 12.82
CA ILE A 451 -9.19 9.49 12.82
C ILE A 451 -9.44 8.11 13.44
N LEU A 452 -8.63 7.10 13.06
CA LEU A 452 -8.75 5.76 13.64
C LEU A 452 -8.50 5.74 15.15
N ARG A 453 -7.61 6.61 15.69
CA ARG A 453 -7.37 6.73 17.13
C ARG A 453 -8.66 7.08 17.90
N HIS A 454 -9.54 7.93 17.33
CA HIS A 454 -10.82 8.28 17.96
C HIS A 454 -11.75 7.07 18.14
N PHE A 455 -11.63 6.07 17.27
CA PHE A 455 -12.40 4.83 17.41
C PHE A 455 -11.66 3.79 18.25
N ALA A 456 -10.37 3.56 18.01
CA ALA A 456 -9.61 2.52 18.67
C ALA A 456 -9.37 2.83 20.15
N TRP A 457 -8.92 4.02 20.48
CA TRP A 457 -8.47 4.37 21.83
C TRP A 457 -9.61 4.57 22.82
N PHE A 458 -10.81 4.88 22.33
CA PHE A 458 -11.99 5.07 23.17
C PHE A 458 -13.04 3.97 23.01
N ALA A 459 -12.78 2.92 22.23
CA ALA A 459 -13.77 1.91 21.90
C ALA A 459 -13.29 0.46 21.96
N THR A 460 -12.00 0.19 21.75
CA THR A 460 -11.46 -1.17 21.65
C THR A 460 -10.61 -1.61 22.84
N ALA A 461 -10.40 -0.76 23.83
CA ALA A 461 -9.54 -1.08 24.98
C ALA A 461 -10.02 -2.35 25.70
N GLY A 462 -9.21 -3.42 25.66
CA GLY A 462 -9.44 -4.65 26.39
C GLY A 462 -10.63 -5.50 25.90
N TRP A 463 -11.04 -5.36 24.65
CA TRP A 463 -12.18 -6.09 24.10
C TRP A 463 -12.03 -7.62 24.13
N GLU A 464 -10.82 -8.14 24.06
CA GLU A 464 -10.52 -9.57 24.13
C GLU A 464 -10.63 -10.15 25.55
N ASN A 465 -10.66 -9.32 26.57
CA ASN A 465 -10.86 -9.71 27.95
C ASN A 465 -12.26 -9.35 28.41
N GLN A 466 -13.16 -10.32 28.43
CA GLN A 466 -14.56 -10.14 28.83
C GLN A 466 -14.73 -9.62 30.28
N ALA A 467 -13.75 -9.84 31.14
CA ALA A 467 -13.73 -9.31 32.50
C ALA A 467 -13.30 -7.82 32.55
N ASN A 468 -12.80 -7.26 31.44
CA ASN A 468 -12.43 -5.87 31.37
C ASN A 468 -13.67 -4.98 31.31
N THR A 469 -13.91 -4.25 32.38
CA THR A 469 -15.03 -3.32 32.50
C THR A 469 -14.72 -1.91 32.05
N LEU A 470 -13.47 -1.61 31.72
CA LEU A 470 -13.03 -0.29 31.26
C LEU A 470 -13.24 -0.10 29.75
N GLY A 471 -13.30 -1.19 28.99
CA GLY A 471 -13.49 -1.13 27.55
C GLY A 471 -14.91 -0.70 27.17
N VAL A 472 -15.02 0.13 26.13
CA VAL A 472 -16.29 0.47 25.47
C VAL A 472 -16.38 -0.33 24.17
N TRP A 473 -17.34 -1.20 24.04
CA TRP A 473 -17.38 -2.20 22.99
C TRP A 473 -18.77 -2.58 22.48
N ARG A 474 -19.84 -1.93 22.97
CA ARG A 474 -21.21 -2.23 22.58
C ARG A 474 -21.84 -1.10 21.79
N VAL A 475 -22.60 -1.47 20.78
CA VAL A 475 -23.50 -0.54 20.12
C VAL A 475 -24.69 -0.26 21.03
N VAL A 476 -25.12 1.00 21.09
CA VAL A 476 -26.38 1.39 21.70
C VAL A 476 -27.33 1.93 20.64
N ALA A 477 -28.64 1.83 20.91
CA ALA A 477 -29.67 2.16 19.94
C ALA A 477 -29.65 3.61 19.44
N GLN A 478 -28.93 4.49 20.14
CA GLN A 478 -28.84 5.92 19.81
C GLN A 478 -27.73 6.25 18.81
N SER A 479 -26.94 5.26 18.39
CA SER A 479 -26.01 5.47 17.28
C SER A 479 -26.78 5.75 16.00
N SER A 480 -26.32 6.70 15.20
CA SER A 480 -26.97 7.03 13.93
C SER A 480 -25.95 7.38 12.86
N TYR A 481 -26.32 7.05 11.63
CA TYR A 481 -25.66 7.48 10.42
C TYR A 481 -26.67 8.17 9.52
N THR A 482 -26.36 9.37 9.05
CA THR A 482 -27.25 10.19 8.21
C THR A 482 -26.70 10.41 6.81
N GLY A 483 -25.58 9.75 6.46
CA GLY A 483 -24.97 9.86 5.15
C GLY A 483 -25.78 9.18 4.06
N ALA A 484 -25.54 9.56 2.79
CA ALA A 484 -26.19 8.94 1.66
C ALA A 484 -25.64 7.54 1.39
N THR A 485 -26.53 6.65 0.97
CA THR A 485 -26.15 5.39 0.35
C THR A 485 -25.70 5.70 -1.08
N GLY A 486 -24.42 5.57 -1.36
CA GLY A 486 -23.87 5.77 -2.70
C GLY A 486 -23.48 4.45 -3.36
N THR A 487 -23.37 4.46 -4.66
CA THR A 487 -22.81 3.33 -5.42
C THR A 487 -21.27 3.26 -5.34
N ASN A 488 -20.62 4.32 -4.84
CA ASN A 488 -19.18 4.32 -4.63
C ASN A 488 -18.85 3.49 -3.38
N PRO A 489 -18.05 2.42 -3.49
CA PRO A 489 -17.74 1.53 -2.38
C PRO A 489 -16.99 2.18 -1.22
N VAL A 490 -16.37 3.34 -1.43
CA VAL A 490 -15.63 4.06 -0.39
C VAL A 490 -16.39 5.27 0.16
N SER A 491 -17.45 5.70 -0.51
CA SER A 491 -18.17 6.91 -0.12
C SER A 491 -19.18 6.63 1.00
N GLY A 492 -18.94 7.22 2.16
CA GLY A 492 -19.93 7.36 3.21
C GLY A 492 -20.42 8.78 3.34
N ARG A 493 -19.91 9.68 2.49
CA ARG A 493 -20.09 11.12 2.62
C ARG A 493 -21.30 11.65 1.86
N ASN A 494 -22.07 12.46 2.53
CA ASN A 494 -23.06 13.35 1.90
C ASN A 494 -23.04 14.78 2.50
N GLY A 495 -21.97 15.13 3.25
CA GLY A 495 -21.87 16.40 3.95
C GLY A 495 -22.76 16.50 5.21
N THR A 496 -23.30 15.39 5.68
CA THR A 496 -24.19 15.36 6.85
C THR A 496 -23.43 14.75 8.05
N PRO A 497 -23.45 15.37 9.22
CA PRO A 497 -22.84 14.86 10.42
C PRO A 497 -23.40 13.52 10.85
N SER A 498 -22.52 12.63 11.35
CA SER A 498 -22.89 11.32 11.86
C SER A 498 -22.27 11.09 13.25
N TYR A 499 -22.78 10.12 13.97
CA TYR A 499 -22.21 9.71 15.25
C TYR A 499 -22.47 8.24 15.55
N MET A 500 -21.62 7.64 16.40
CA MET A 500 -21.86 6.34 17.01
C MET A 500 -21.50 6.38 18.49
N THR A 501 -22.21 5.57 19.28
CA THR A 501 -21.95 5.40 20.70
C THR A 501 -21.63 3.95 20.99
N LEU A 502 -20.53 3.72 21.69
CA LEU A 502 -20.13 2.43 22.24
C LEU A 502 -20.14 2.51 23.74
N ALA A 503 -20.46 1.42 24.43
CA ALA A 503 -20.52 1.36 25.86
C ALA A 503 -19.89 0.08 26.42
N ALA A 504 -19.31 0.18 27.62
CA ALA A 504 -18.77 -0.98 28.32
C ALA A 504 -19.89 -1.95 28.73
N PRO A 505 -19.62 -3.27 28.73
CA PRO A 505 -20.63 -4.28 29.04
C PRO A 505 -21.18 -4.19 30.47
N ASP A 506 -20.42 -3.62 31.42
CA ASP A 506 -20.83 -3.35 32.78
C ASP A 506 -21.64 -2.05 32.94
N LYS A 507 -21.88 -1.33 31.85
CA LYS A 507 -22.65 -0.08 31.77
C LYS A 507 -22.05 1.11 32.54
N ARG A 508 -20.76 1.04 32.90
CA ARG A 508 -20.09 2.12 33.64
C ARG A 508 -19.51 3.20 32.77
N ASN A 509 -19.15 2.83 31.54
CA ASN A 509 -18.49 3.73 30.59
C ASN A 509 -19.18 3.73 29.23
N PHE A 510 -19.10 4.88 28.56
CA PHE A 510 -19.47 5.01 27.16
C PHE A 510 -18.56 6.05 26.46
N SER A 511 -18.47 5.94 25.14
CA SER A 511 -17.84 6.94 24.27
C SER A 511 -18.74 7.20 23.08
N THR A 512 -18.99 8.47 22.79
CA THR A 512 -19.70 8.90 21.57
C THR A 512 -18.71 9.62 20.67
N ILE A 513 -18.53 9.10 19.46
CA ILE A 513 -17.66 9.65 18.42
C ILE A 513 -18.55 10.42 17.44
N PHE A 514 -18.35 11.73 17.33
CA PHE A 514 -19.07 12.61 16.42
C PHE A 514 -18.17 12.95 15.22
N MET A 515 -18.72 12.76 14.03
CA MET A 515 -18.05 13.08 12.78
C MET A 515 -18.79 14.25 12.11
N ASN A 516 -18.20 15.44 12.09
CA ASN A 516 -18.78 16.61 11.45
C ASN A 516 -18.06 16.95 10.13
N ASP A 517 -18.43 16.28 9.06
CA ASP A 517 -17.94 16.54 7.72
C ASP A 517 -18.80 17.60 7.01
N SER A 518 -19.01 18.74 7.67
CA SER A 518 -19.78 19.88 7.15
C SER A 518 -19.17 21.21 7.57
N ALA A 519 -19.55 22.29 6.86
CA ALA A 519 -19.11 23.65 7.15
C ALA A 519 -19.83 24.28 8.36
N THR A 520 -20.77 23.59 9.00
CA THR A 520 -21.62 24.14 10.07
C THR A 520 -21.32 23.42 11.39
N ALA A 521 -21.11 24.18 12.47
CA ALA A 521 -20.98 23.60 13.80
C ALA A 521 -22.27 22.87 14.21
N GLN A 522 -22.13 21.75 14.91
CA GLN A 522 -23.23 20.93 15.39
C GLN A 522 -23.32 20.98 16.91
N THR A 523 -24.52 20.91 17.47
CA THR A 523 -24.73 20.82 18.91
C THR A 523 -25.54 19.57 19.22
N TYR A 524 -25.07 18.81 20.21
CA TYR A 524 -25.70 17.58 20.66
C TYR A 524 -26.06 17.67 22.13
N LYS A 525 -27.20 17.05 22.47
CA LYS A 525 -27.70 16.87 23.81
C LYS A 525 -27.63 15.38 24.15
N LEU A 526 -26.62 14.97 24.92
CA LEU A 526 -26.47 13.58 25.35
C LEU A 526 -27.26 13.35 26.64
N GLN A 527 -28.10 12.33 26.64
CA GLN A 527 -28.91 11.90 27.78
C GLN A 527 -28.62 10.43 28.08
N ALA A 528 -27.88 10.18 29.18
CA ALA A 528 -27.53 8.82 29.60
C ALA A 528 -28.48 8.34 30.69
N THR A 529 -29.17 7.22 30.45
CA THR A 529 -30.11 6.58 31.40
C THR A 529 -29.74 5.12 31.61
N ASN A 530 -30.16 4.53 32.69
CA ASN A 530 -29.95 3.11 33.04
C ASN A 530 -28.45 2.69 33.00
N MET A 531 -27.54 3.64 33.19
CA MET A 531 -26.12 3.38 33.38
C MET A 531 -25.80 2.96 34.80
N ALA A 532 -24.73 2.17 34.98
CA ALA A 532 -24.34 1.60 36.26
C ALA A 532 -23.28 2.43 37.03
N TYR A 533 -23.04 3.67 36.63
CA TYR A 533 -22.13 4.54 37.36
C TYR A 533 -22.79 5.29 38.51
N THR A 534 -21.99 5.60 39.55
CA THR A 534 -22.45 6.42 40.67
C THR A 534 -22.27 7.90 40.32
N GLY A 535 -23.35 8.70 40.46
CA GLY A 535 -23.31 10.11 40.10
C GLY A 535 -23.44 10.37 38.60
N LYS A 536 -22.86 11.45 38.15
CA LYS A 536 -22.84 11.88 36.72
C LYS A 536 -21.39 12.21 36.37
N PRO A 537 -20.62 11.23 35.86
CA PRO A 537 -19.22 11.48 35.55
C PRO A 537 -19.11 12.59 34.49
N PRO A 538 -18.12 13.47 34.54
CA PRO A 538 -17.87 14.39 33.46
C PRO A 538 -17.49 13.65 32.20
N LEU A 539 -17.68 14.27 31.04
CA LEU A 539 -17.21 13.74 29.74
C LEU A 539 -15.96 14.47 29.34
N GLU A 540 -14.85 13.75 29.18
CA GLU A 540 -13.68 14.26 28.48
C GLU A 540 -14.00 14.49 26.99
N LEU A 541 -13.63 15.65 26.47
CA LEU A 541 -13.74 15.99 25.05
C LEU A 541 -12.38 15.95 24.38
N TRP A 542 -12.27 15.11 23.34
CA TRP A 542 -11.06 14.96 22.53
C TRP A 542 -11.38 15.30 21.07
N GLU A 543 -10.63 16.24 20.48
CA GLU A 543 -10.89 16.77 19.15
C GLU A 543 -9.72 16.52 18.19
N THR A 544 -10.05 16.22 16.91
CA THR A 544 -9.11 16.33 15.79
C THR A 544 -9.75 17.18 14.70
N ARG A 545 -9.01 18.16 14.21
CA ARG A 545 -9.36 19.02 13.08
C ARG A 545 -8.08 19.53 12.42
N ALA A 546 -8.21 20.13 11.24
CA ALA A 546 -7.10 20.79 10.56
C ALA A 546 -6.48 21.91 11.40
N ALA A 547 -5.21 22.18 11.18
CA ALA A 547 -4.49 23.26 11.80
C ALA A 547 -5.07 24.63 11.42
N GLU A 548 -4.93 25.60 12.29
CA GLU A 548 -5.18 27.00 11.98
C GLU A 548 -4.04 27.58 11.16
N SER A 549 -4.36 28.63 10.41
CA SER A 549 -3.35 29.33 9.58
C SER A 549 -2.12 29.70 10.43
N GLY A 550 -0.93 29.36 9.93
CA GLY A 550 0.35 29.64 10.59
C GLY A 550 0.70 28.73 11.75
N LYS A 551 -0.07 27.66 11.99
CA LYS A 551 0.24 26.60 12.97
C LYS A 551 0.76 25.34 12.29
N ALA A 552 1.49 24.49 13.02
CA ALA A 552 1.88 23.17 12.54
C ALA A 552 0.64 22.36 12.13
N PHE A 553 0.73 21.60 11.04
CA PHE A 553 -0.39 20.87 10.44
C PHE A 553 -1.13 19.95 11.43
N ASN A 554 -0.40 19.37 12.39
CA ASN A 554 -0.91 18.44 13.40
C ASN A 554 -1.26 19.11 14.75
N SER A 555 -1.23 20.43 14.83
CA SER A 555 -1.41 21.16 16.11
C SER A 555 -2.78 20.93 16.77
N ASN A 556 -3.77 20.46 15.99
CA ASN A 556 -5.12 20.18 16.46
C ASN A 556 -5.48 18.68 16.39
N TYR A 557 -4.50 17.78 16.30
CA TYR A 557 -4.73 16.33 16.29
C TYR A 557 -4.77 15.77 17.72
N MET A 558 -5.81 14.99 18.04
CA MET A 558 -6.01 14.34 19.33
C MET A 558 -5.83 15.32 20.53
N GLN A 559 -6.48 16.47 20.45
CA GLN A 559 -6.40 17.48 21.51
C GLN A 559 -7.46 17.24 22.58
N TYR A 560 -7.06 17.07 23.85
CA TYR A 560 -7.96 17.19 24.97
C TYR A 560 -8.41 18.64 25.07
N LEU A 561 -9.73 18.86 25.07
CA LEU A 561 -10.29 20.20 25.15
C LEU A 561 -10.64 20.57 26.59
N CYS A 562 -11.49 19.78 27.23
CA CYS A 562 -12.02 20.04 28.54
C CYS A 562 -12.99 18.91 28.97
N ASP A 563 -13.46 18.99 30.20
CA ASP A 563 -14.49 18.13 30.79
C ASP A 563 -15.86 18.81 30.78
N VAL A 564 -16.86 18.18 30.17
CA VAL A 564 -18.24 18.63 30.21
C VAL A 564 -18.97 17.98 31.39
N SER A 565 -19.49 18.81 32.30
CA SER A 565 -20.34 18.34 33.38
C SER A 565 -21.79 18.19 32.94
N ALA A 566 -22.50 17.18 33.48
CA ALA A 566 -23.93 17.06 33.26
C ALA A 566 -24.68 18.17 34.04
N ASP A 567 -25.80 18.60 33.48
CA ASP A 567 -26.78 19.43 34.19
C ASP A 567 -27.54 18.65 35.29
N ALA A 568 -28.43 19.32 35.98
CA ALA A 568 -29.25 18.70 37.06
C ALA A 568 -30.09 17.52 36.52
N SER A 569 -30.50 17.52 35.28
CA SER A 569 -31.26 16.44 34.62
C SER A 569 -30.41 15.25 34.18
N GLY A 570 -29.06 15.33 34.26
CA GLY A 570 -28.14 14.31 33.71
C GLY A 570 -27.85 14.47 32.23
N THR A 571 -28.03 15.65 31.69
CA THR A 571 -27.81 15.97 30.29
C THR A 571 -26.47 16.68 30.11
N TYR A 572 -25.73 16.28 29.07
CA TYR A 572 -24.51 16.94 28.63
C TYR A 572 -24.76 17.69 27.33
N ILE A 573 -24.24 18.89 27.19
CA ILE A 573 -24.29 19.67 25.96
C ILE A 573 -22.89 19.64 25.33
N VAL A 574 -22.78 19.16 24.11
CA VAL A 574 -21.54 19.02 23.37
C VAL A 574 -21.62 19.77 22.04
N SER A 575 -20.65 20.63 21.75
CA SER A 575 -20.55 21.34 20.49
C SER A 575 -19.41 20.78 19.67
N VAL A 576 -19.67 20.43 18.40
CA VAL A 576 -18.71 19.87 17.45
C VAL A 576 -18.44 20.90 16.37
N LYS A 577 -17.20 21.31 16.21
CA LYS A 577 -16.77 22.31 15.21
C LYS A 577 -16.97 21.82 13.78
N PRO A 578 -17.06 22.73 12.79
CA PRO A 578 -17.00 22.35 11.39
C PRO A 578 -15.72 21.54 11.08
N TRP A 579 -15.84 20.57 10.17
CA TRP A 579 -14.72 19.78 9.66
C TRP A 579 -13.85 19.17 10.76
N SER A 580 -14.49 18.48 11.71
CA SER A 580 -13.81 17.87 12.85
C SER A 580 -14.38 16.51 13.25
N VAL A 581 -13.59 15.73 13.94
CA VAL A 581 -14.05 14.62 14.77
C VAL A 581 -13.93 15.00 16.23
N LEU A 582 -14.92 14.67 17.03
CA LEU A 582 -14.93 14.85 18.47
C LEU A 582 -15.36 13.55 19.16
N THR A 583 -14.57 13.11 20.14
CA THR A 583 -14.97 12.04 21.04
C THR A 583 -15.36 12.63 22.39
N ALA A 584 -16.57 12.30 22.86
CA ALA A 584 -17.04 12.58 24.22
C ALA A 584 -17.10 11.27 25.00
N THR A 585 -16.31 11.14 26.06
CA THR A 585 -16.14 9.87 26.77
C THR A 585 -16.18 10.03 28.29
N THR A 586 -16.72 9.00 28.96
CA THR A 586 -16.62 8.86 30.43
C THR A 586 -15.31 8.21 30.88
N LEU A 587 -14.49 7.71 29.94
CA LEU A 587 -13.13 7.23 30.23
C LEU A 587 -12.25 8.40 30.62
N VAL A 588 -11.36 8.18 31.60
CA VAL A 588 -10.40 9.20 32.04
C VAL A 588 -9.06 8.92 31.37
N ASN A 589 -8.71 9.73 30.39
CA ASN A 589 -7.51 9.58 29.57
C ASN A 589 -6.57 10.80 29.67
N VAL A 590 -7.06 11.91 30.19
CA VAL A 590 -6.25 13.12 30.39
C VAL A 590 -5.04 12.81 31.26
N GLY A 591 -3.85 13.21 30.81
CA GLY A 591 -2.59 12.93 31.53
C GLY A 591 -1.93 11.58 31.15
N ILE A 592 -2.58 10.72 30.38
CA ILE A 592 -1.95 9.54 29.79
C ILE A 592 -1.07 9.98 28.62
N ALA A 593 0.24 9.75 28.72
CA ALA A 593 1.22 10.24 27.73
C ALA A 593 0.94 9.73 26.30
N GLU A 594 0.45 8.51 26.16
CA GLU A 594 0.14 7.89 24.87
C GLU A 594 -0.88 8.70 24.06
N TYR A 595 -1.93 9.23 24.71
CA TYR A 595 -2.97 10.03 24.05
C TYR A 595 -2.46 11.40 23.55
N ASN A 596 -1.38 11.90 24.13
CA ASN A 596 -0.74 13.15 23.75
C ASN A 596 0.48 12.95 22.82
N THR A 597 0.77 11.71 22.41
CA THR A 597 1.90 11.43 21.51
C THR A 597 1.48 11.72 20.07
N PRO A 598 2.09 12.72 19.41
CA PRO A 598 1.79 13.03 18.01
C PRO A 598 2.23 11.88 17.09
N LEU A 599 1.71 11.86 15.85
CA LEU A 599 2.29 11.04 14.80
C LEU A 599 3.73 11.50 14.55
N PRO A 600 4.64 10.58 14.18
CA PRO A 600 5.99 10.96 13.78
C PRO A 600 5.96 11.93 12.59
N ILE A 601 6.91 12.83 12.55
CA ILE A 601 7.10 13.75 11.44
C ILE A 601 8.01 13.08 10.42
N GLU A 602 7.63 13.14 9.15
CA GLU A 602 8.44 12.61 8.06
C GLU A 602 9.83 13.24 8.00
N GLY A 603 10.83 12.43 7.68
CA GLY A 603 12.21 12.87 7.43
C GLY A 603 12.38 13.46 6.03
N GLY A 604 13.58 13.91 5.71
CA GLY A 604 13.92 14.35 4.34
C GLY A 604 13.93 13.17 3.37
N ARG A 605 13.45 13.38 2.15
CA ARG A 605 13.57 12.43 1.02
C ARG A 605 14.87 12.69 0.29
N THR A 606 15.76 11.72 0.27
CA THR A 606 17.00 11.76 -0.52
C THR A 606 16.85 10.94 -1.80
N VAL A 607 17.53 11.34 -2.87
CA VAL A 607 17.56 10.59 -4.13
C VAL A 607 18.33 9.27 -3.91
N LEU A 608 17.88 8.20 -4.57
CA LEU A 608 18.61 6.94 -4.57
C LEU A 608 19.95 7.12 -5.32
N ASP A 609 21.03 6.93 -4.58
CA ASP A 609 22.42 7.03 -5.03
C ASP A 609 23.24 6.03 -4.21
N THR A 610 23.22 4.75 -4.63
CA THR A 610 23.85 3.64 -3.90
C THR A 610 24.52 2.65 -4.84
N ASP A 611 25.62 2.08 -4.41
CA ASP A 611 26.29 0.98 -5.08
C ASP A 611 25.66 -0.39 -4.74
N ALA A 612 26.26 -1.46 -5.28
CA ALA A 612 25.85 -2.85 -5.05
C ALA A 612 25.86 -3.26 -3.57
N THR A 613 26.60 -2.56 -2.69
CA THR A 613 26.60 -2.84 -1.24
C THR A 613 25.42 -2.19 -0.51
N GLY A 614 24.68 -1.29 -1.19
CA GLY A 614 23.61 -0.48 -0.60
C GLY A 614 24.10 0.72 0.20
N ALA A 615 25.39 1.02 0.16
CA ALA A 615 25.94 2.23 0.74
C ALA A 615 25.65 3.44 -0.15
N ASN A 616 25.28 4.57 0.47
CA ASN A 616 25.14 5.80 -0.27
C ASN A 616 26.48 6.22 -0.86
N GLN A 617 26.49 6.52 -2.16
CA GLN A 617 27.66 6.99 -2.88
C GLN A 617 27.80 8.51 -2.75
N SER A 618 29.02 8.97 -2.99
CA SER A 618 29.23 10.40 -3.26
C SER A 618 28.67 10.75 -4.64
N THR A 619 27.96 11.86 -4.75
CA THR A 619 27.50 12.40 -6.03
C THR A 619 28.65 12.74 -6.99
N SER A 620 29.89 12.59 -6.57
CA SER A 620 31.08 12.75 -7.42
C SER A 620 31.38 11.50 -8.25
N ASP A 621 30.90 10.32 -7.91
CA ASP A 621 30.97 9.16 -8.80
C ASP A 621 29.80 9.18 -9.79
N LYS A 622 29.82 8.39 -10.80
CA LYS A 622 28.81 8.41 -11.87
C LYS A 622 27.76 7.33 -11.71
N VAL A 623 27.78 6.58 -10.62
CA VAL A 623 26.87 5.47 -10.38
C VAL A 623 25.74 5.95 -9.49
N LEU A 624 24.49 5.90 -9.99
CA LEU A 624 23.28 6.14 -9.21
C LEU A 624 22.80 4.89 -8.49
N TYR A 625 22.97 3.73 -9.12
CA TYR A 625 22.61 2.44 -8.56
C TYR A 625 23.37 1.31 -9.24
N ALA A 626 23.80 0.33 -8.45
CA ALA A 626 24.34 -0.91 -8.98
C ALA A 626 23.92 -2.09 -8.08
N ASP A 627 23.65 -3.24 -8.69
CA ASP A 627 23.33 -4.47 -7.99
C ASP A 627 23.85 -5.68 -8.77
N ASP A 628 24.71 -6.46 -8.14
CA ASP A 628 25.27 -7.71 -8.64
C ASP A 628 24.57 -8.95 -8.05
N PHE A 629 23.51 -8.72 -7.24
CA PHE A 629 22.67 -9.74 -6.58
C PHE A 629 23.40 -10.70 -5.64
N GLU A 630 24.63 -10.38 -5.23
CA GLU A 630 25.44 -11.26 -4.37
C GLU A 630 25.10 -11.16 -2.89
N TYR A 631 24.82 -9.98 -2.36
CA TYR A 631 24.47 -9.65 -0.97
C TYR A 631 25.33 -10.30 0.12
N SER A 632 26.52 -10.78 -0.22
CA SER A 632 27.42 -11.44 0.70
C SER A 632 27.80 -10.54 1.89
N GLY A 633 27.62 -11.03 3.11
CA GLY A 633 27.89 -10.27 4.33
C GLY A 633 26.83 -9.22 4.69
N THR A 634 25.78 -9.05 3.87
CA THR A 634 24.63 -8.20 4.18
C THR A 634 23.71 -8.92 5.16
N THR A 635 23.30 -8.25 6.24
CA THR A 635 22.42 -8.83 7.26
C THR A 635 21.19 -7.98 7.50
N VAL A 636 20.13 -8.62 7.98
CA VAL A 636 18.84 -7.99 8.31
C VAL A 636 18.59 -8.16 9.81
N PRO A 637 18.19 -7.10 10.54
CA PRO A 637 17.87 -7.18 11.95
C PRO A 637 16.72 -8.14 12.25
N VAL A 638 16.86 -8.87 13.38
CA VAL A 638 15.78 -9.70 13.95
C VAL A 638 15.20 -8.97 15.15
N PHE A 639 13.90 -8.70 15.08
CA PHE A 639 13.18 -8.03 16.16
C PHE A 639 12.68 -9.02 17.21
N GLY A 640 12.77 -8.64 18.47
CA GLY A 640 12.20 -9.32 19.63
C GLY A 640 11.16 -8.46 20.32
N VAL A 641 10.72 -8.86 21.50
CA VAL A 641 9.67 -8.20 22.25
C VAL A 641 9.89 -6.68 22.38
N GLY A 642 8.86 -5.91 22.03
CA GLY A 642 8.86 -4.44 22.05
C GLY A 642 9.74 -3.82 20.97
N GLY A 643 9.98 -4.54 19.85
CA GLY A 643 10.74 -4.02 18.71
C GLY A 643 12.26 -3.93 18.94
N ARG A 644 12.78 -4.55 20.01
CA ARG A 644 14.21 -4.55 20.28
C ARG A 644 14.93 -5.45 19.28
N ILE A 645 16.05 -4.99 18.71
CA ILE A 645 16.91 -5.83 17.88
C ILE A 645 17.59 -6.86 18.79
N THR A 646 17.38 -8.14 18.52
CA THR A 646 17.88 -9.28 19.30
C THR A 646 18.97 -10.07 18.59
N GLY A 647 19.19 -9.80 17.30
CA GLY A 647 20.19 -10.47 16.47
C GLY A 647 20.07 -9.99 15.02
N SER A 648 20.73 -10.71 14.14
CA SER A 648 20.65 -10.48 12.69
C SER A 648 20.58 -11.82 11.96
N GLU A 649 19.96 -11.80 10.78
CA GLU A 649 19.86 -12.92 9.85
C GLU A 649 20.54 -12.54 8.53
N ASP A 650 21.05 -13.49 7.80
CA ASP A 650 21.58 -13.29 6.46
C ASP A 650 20.52 -12.74 5.51
N PHE A 651 20.88 -11.80 4.63
CA PHE A 651 19.95 -11.09 3.76
C PHE A 651 19.12 -12.03 2.88
N LEU A 652 19.78 -12.95 2.16
CA LEU A 652 19.08 -13.89 1.28
C LEU A 652 18.17 -14.84 2.08
N THR A 653 18.68 -15.33 3.22
CA THR A 653 17.92 -16.21 4.12
C THR A 653 16.67 -15.54 4.65
N SER A 654 16.74 -14.26 5.00
CA SER A 654 15.61 -13.50 5.53
C SER A 654 14.50 -13.25 4.49
N ARG A 655 14.85 -13.22 3.21
CA ARG A 655 13.99 -12.78 2.11
C ARG A 655 13.55 -13.89 1.15
N GLY A 656 13.80 -15.15 1.46
CA GLY A 656 13.38 -16.29 0.65
C GLY A 656 14.47 -17.34 0.38
N GLY A 657 15.71 -17.08 0.73
CA GLY A 657 16.84 -17.98 0.56
C GLY A 657 17.51 -17.88 -0.81
N LEU A 658 18.48 -18.78 -1.08
CA LEU A 658 19.30 -18.77 -2.31
C LEU A 658 18.51 -19.02 -3.60
N GLN A 659 17.22 -19.42 -3.48
CA GLN A 659 16.36 -19.77 -4.61
C GLN A 659 14.97 -19.11 -4.44
N GLY A 660 14.94 -17.83 -4.10
CA GLY A 660 13.68 -17.18 -3.87
C GLY A 660 13.74 -15.89 -3.06
N ALA A 661 14.92 -15.30 -2.89
CA ALA A 661 15.08 -14.05 -2.16
C ALA A 661 14.65 -12.87 -3.03
N ILE A 662 13.85 -11.97 -2.45
CA ILE A 662 13.49 -10.70 -3.08
C ILE A 662 14.74 -9.80 -3.06
N PRO A 663 15.22 -9.28 -4.20
CA PRO A 663 16.38 -8.38 -4.25
C PRO A 663 16.05 -7.02 -3.62
N ARG A 664 17.09 -6.21 -3.43
CA ARG A 664 16.97 -4.88 -2.84
C ARG A 664 16.26 -3.92 -3.78
N TYR A 665 15.36 -3.10 -3.23
CA TYR A 665 14.66 -2.02 -3.94
C TYR A 665 13.85 -2.46 -5.16
N THR A 666 13.58 -3.74 -5.32
CA THR A 666 12.73 -4.22 -6.41
C THR A 666 11.26 -4.23 -6.00
N CYS A 667 10.40 -3.94 -6.95
CA CYS A 667 8.97 -3.99 -6.78
C CYS A 667 8.34 -4.64 -8.02
N ASP A 668 7.99 -5.92 -7.90
CA ASP A 668 7.38 -6.67 -8.98
C ASP A 668 5.98 -6.12 -9.27
N ARG A 669 5.68 -5.95 -10.56
CA ARG A 669 4.34 -5.60 -11.04
C ARG A 669 3.62 -6.82 -11.60
N ASN A 670 4.35 -7.81 -12.07
CA ASN A 670 3.85 -9.12 -12.48
C ASN A 670 5.03 -10.10 -12.61
N GLY A 671 4.82 -11.37 -12.33
CA GLY A 671 5.88 -12.38 -12.26
C GLY A 671 6.56 -12.43 -10.89
N GLY A 672 7.64 -13.17 -10.79
CA GLY A 672 8.49 -13.29 -9.60
C GLY A 672 9.94 -13.13 -10.00
N PHE A 673 10.57 -12.00 -9.66
CA PHE A 673 11.99 -11.73 -9.91
C PHE A 673 12.76 -11.93 -8.61
N GLU A 674 13.50 -13.00 -8.54
CA GLU A 674 14.15 -13.45 -7.29
C GLU A 674 15.63 -13.78 -7.52
N VAL A 675 16.42 -13.60 -6.48
CA VAL A 675 17.80 -14.07 -6.46
C VAL A 675 17.82 -15.58 -6.59
N TYR A 676 18.65 -16.06 -7.49
CA TYR A 676 18.80 -17.45 -7.86
C TYR A 676 20.26 -17.82 -7.97
N LEU A 677 20.65 -18.95 -7.40
CA LEU A 677 21.99 -19.52 -7.54
C LEU A 677 21.94 -20.64 -8.57
N PRO A 678 22.46 -20.45 -9.80
CA PRO A 678 22.50 -21.49 -10.81
C PRO A 678 23.29 -22.71 -10.35
N SER A 679 22.83 -23.92 -10.69
CA SER A 679 23.51 -25.16 -10.31
C SER A 679 24.97 -25.17 -10.77
N GLY A 680 25.89 -25.39 -9.84
CA GLY A 680 27.35 -25.41 -10.10
C GLY A 680 27.99 -24.02 -10.23
N SER A 681 27.23 -22.94 -10.00
CA SER A 681 27.75 -21.58 -9.93
C SER A 681 27.99 -21.16 -8.49
N THR A 682 28.88 -20.18 -8.29
CA THR A 682 29.02 -19.41 -7.05
C THR A 682 28.47 -18.00 -7.23
N ASN A 683 28.05 -17.64 -8.43
CA ASN A 683 27.51 -16.34 -8.80
C ASN A 683 25.98 -16.36 -8.72
N HIS A 684 25.40 -15.51 -7.88
CA HIS A 684 23.97 -15.30 -7.82
C HIS A 684 23.54 -14.43 -8.99
N VAL A 685 22.30 -14.61 -9.43
CA VAL A 685 21.71 -13.82 -10.51
C VAL A 685 20.25 -13.50 -10.16
N LEU A 686 19.69 -12.46 -10.71
CA LEU A 686 18.25 -12.26 -10.69
C LEU A 686 17.61 -13.16 -11.75
N ARG A 687 16.57 -13.91 -11.37
CA ARG A 687 15.86 -14.79 -12.32
C ARG A 687 14.36 -14.54 -12.26
N GLN A 688 13.73 -14.44 -13.42
CA GLN A 688 12.27 -14.53 -13.52
C GLN A 688 11.82 -15.99 -13.33
N GLN A 689 10.98 -16.25 -12.32
CA GLN A 689 10.71 -17.59 -11.78
C GLN A 689 9.43 -18.25 -12.30
N VAL A 690 8.65 -17.57 -13.13
CA VAL A 690 7.27 -17.97 -13.45
C VAL A 690 7.12 -18.20 -14.95
N ASP A 691 6.58 -19.34 -15.33
CA ASP A 691 6.18 -19.63 -16.72
C ASP A 691 4.65 -19.49 -16.90
N GLN A 692 4.16 -19.69 -18.15
CA GLN A 692 2.74 -19.58 -18.43
C GLN A 692 1.87 -20.65 -17.76
N SER A 693 2.46 -21.77 -17.30
CA SER A 693 1.75 -22.84 -16.62
C SER A 693 1.43 -22.55 -15.15
N ALA A 694 1.89 -21.39 -14.63
CA ALA A 694 1.73 -21.02 -13.21
C ALA A 694 0.29 -20.78 -12.76
N MET A 695 -0.69 -20.81 -13.66
CA MET A 695 -2.10 -20.56 -13.34
C MET A 695 -2.80 -21.79 -12.79
N GLY A 696 -3.19 -21.73 -11.51
CA GLY A 696 -4.11 -22.66 -10.85
C GLY A 696 -5.56 -22.14 -10.82
N LEU A 697 -6.26 -22.41 -9.73
CA LEU A 697 -7.62 -21.93 -9.49
C LEU A 697 -7.63 -20.42 -9.16
N GLY A 698 -8.62 -19.71 -9.67
CA GLY A 698 -8.79 -18.26 -9.50
C GLY A 698 -8.32 -17.45 -10.71
N GLY A 699 -8.65 -16.16 -10.72
CA GLY A 699 -8.29 -15.22 -11.78
C GLY A 699 -7.04 -14.41 -11.45
N THR A 700 -6.63 -13.57 -12.40
CA THR A 700 -5.66 -12.51 -12.16
C THR A 700 -6.31 -11.17 -12.47
N TRP A 701 -5.90 -10.14 -11.75
CA TRP A 701 -6.34 -8.78 -12.05
C TRP A 701 -5.73 -8.28 -13.37
N ASN A 702 -4.46 -8.57 -13.60
CA ASN A 702 -3.72 -8.18 -14.79
C ASN A 702 -2.97 -9.37 -15.40
N SER A 703 -3.11 -9.55 -16.71
CA SER A 703 -2.49 -10.64 -17.46
C SER A 703 -1.21 -10.22 -18.22
N GLY A 704 -0.62 -9.06 -17.89
CA GLY A 704 0.63 -8.58 -18.51
C GLY A 704 1.80 -9.55 -18.36
N ASN A 705 2.87 -9.31 -19.13
CA ASN A 705 4.11 -10.07 -19.00
C ASN A 705 4.85 -9.76 -17.69
N PRO A 706 5.71 -10.67 -17.23
CA PRO A 706 6.56 -10.42 -16.06
C PRO A 706 7.42 -9.17 -16.18
N ILE A 707 7.35 -8.32 -15.15
CA ILE A 707 8.08 -7.06 -15.09
C ILE A 707 8.29 -6.63 -13.63
N THR A 708 9.49 -6.18 -13.32
CA THR A 708 9.86 -5.59 -12.03
C THR A 708 10.45 -4.21 -12.23
N GLY A 709 10.22 -3.31 -11.27
CA GLY A 709 10.80 -1.96 -11.26
C GLY A 709 11.81 -1.79 -10.14
N VAL A 710 12.83 -0.97 -10.37
CA VAL A 710 13.86 -0.60 -9.39
C VAL A 710 14.30 0.83 -9.60
N GLY A 711 14.53 1.57 -8.51
CA GLY A 711 15.14 2.88 -8.58
C GLY A 711 14.23 4.03 -8.13
N ASP A 712 14.63 5.23 -8.50
CA ASP A 712 14.01 6.48 -8.08
C ASP A 712 13.27 7.16 -9.22
N ARG A 713 12.01 7.58 -9.01
CA ARG A 713 11.25 8.33 -10.02
C ARG A 713 11.89 9.69 -10.36
N ARG A 714 12.78 10.19 -9.51
CA ARG A 714 13.48 11.47 -9.70
C ARG A 714 14.67 11.39 -10.66
N TRP A 715 15.15 10.21 -11.05
CA TRP A 715 16.23 10.09 -12.04
C TRP A 715 15.83 10.67 -13.39
N LEU A 716 16.66 11.56 -13.94
CA LEU A 716 16.40 12.30 -15.17
C LEU A 716 17.15 11.73 -16.39
N ASN A 717 18.47 11.98 -16.41
CA ASN A 717 19.34 11.63 -17.52
C ASN A 717 20.32 10.58 -17.02
N TYR A 718 20.20 9.38 -17.54
CA TYR A 718 21.00 8.26 -17.12
C TYR A 718 21.16 7.20 -18.24
N LYS A 719 22.13 6.34 -18.07
CA LYS A 719 22.26 5.09 -18.81
C LYS A 719 22.05 3.93 -17.85
N ALA A 720 21.03 3.12 -18.12
CA ALA A 720 20.83 1.86 -17.43
C ALA A 720 21.37 0.72 -18.29
N SER A 721 22.03 -0.25 -17.68
CA SER A 721 22.54 -1.46 -18.34
C SER A 721 22.39 -2.68 -17.44
N VAL A 722 22.22 -3.86 -18.05
CA VAL A 722 22.07 -5.13 -17.33
C VAL A 722 22.58 -6.26 -18.22
N ASP A 723 23.25 -7.24 -17.64
CA ASP A 723 23.58 -8.47 -18.35
C ASP A 723 22.37 -9.40 -18.34
N VAL A 724 22.07 -10.02 -19.47
CA VAL A 724 20.92 -10.92 -19.65
C VAL A 724 21.35 -12.26 -20.25
N SER A 725 20.69 -13.32 -19.81
CA SER A 725 20.93 -14.67 -20.33
C SER A 725 19.62 -15.46 -20.42
N PHE A 726 19.44 -16.21 -21.50
CA PHE A 726 18.30 -17.09 -21.70
C PHE A 726 18.65 -18.49 -21.19
N GLU A 727 17.86 -18.98 -20.25
CA GLU A 727 18.07 -20.32 -19.68
C GLU A 727 17.62 -21.40 -20.65
N ASN A 728 18.41 -22.45 -20.82
CA ASN A 728 18.00 -23.63 -21.59
C ASN A 728 16.99 -24.46 -20.81
N ASN A 729 15.72 -24.29 -21.13
CA ASN A 729 14.61 -24.91 -20.44
C ASN A 729 13.59 -25.45 -21.45
N SER A 730 12.95 -26.57 -21.15
CA SER A 730 11.97 -27.22 -22.04
C SER A 730 10.71 -26.36 -22.28
N THR A 731 10.47 -25.35 -21.44
CA THR A 731 9.34 -24.41 -21.62
C THR A 731 9.72 -23.18 -22.47
N GLN A 732 10.99 -23.02 -22.86
CA GLN A 732 11.43 -21.91 -23.70
C GLN A 732 10.77 -21.95 -25.08
N SER A 733 10.43 -20.79 -25.60
CA SER A 733 9.93 -20.59 -26.95
C SER A 733 10.74 -19.51 -27.66
N GLY A 734 10.69 -19.48 -29.01
CA GLY A 734 11.33 -18.43 -29.77
C GLY A 734 10.83 -17.02 -29.49
N ASN A 735 9.70 -16.88 -28.79
CA ASN A 735 9.13 -15.59 -28.36
C ASN A 735 9.56 -15.15 -26.97
N ASN A 736 10.39 -15.92 -26.27
CA ASN A 736 10.94 -15.47 -25.00
C ASN A 736 11.88 -14.29 -25.23
N TYR A 737 11.76 -13.28 -24.37
CA TYR A 737 12.57 -12.08 -24.44
C TYR A 737 13.14 -11.69 -23.08
N ALA A 738 14.25 -10.98 -23.09
CA ALA A 738 14.75 -10.16 -22.01
C ALA A 738 14.58 -8.70 -22.38
N ALA A 739 14.30 -7.83 -21.39
CA ALA A 739 14.15 -6.42 -21.67
C ALA A 739 14.64 -5.56 -20.52
N ILE A 740 15.12 -4.35 -20.87
CA ILE A 740 15.40 -3.26 -19.95
C ILE A 740 14.53 -2.06 -20.30
N GLY A 741 13.92 -1.42 -19.30
CA GLY A 741 13.08 -0.24 -19.47
C GLY A 741 13.68 0.98 -18.76
N ALA A 742 13.24 2.16 -19.20
CA ALA A 742 13.68 3.42 -18.61
C ALA A 742 12.52 4.40 -18.41
N ARG A 743 12.70 5.31 -17.45
CA ARG A 743 11.75 6.38 -17.06
C ARG A 743 10.37 5.88 -16.68
N GLN A 744 10.32 4.72 -16.06
CA GLN A 744 9.10 4.13 -15.51
C GLN A 744 8.55 5.03 -14.40
N GLN A 745 7.25 5.35 -14.48
CA GLN A 745 6.53 6.14 -13.49
C GLN A 745 5.31 5.42 -12.90
N GLY A 746 4.82 4.36 -13.54
CA GLY A 746 3.78 3.49 -13.00
C GLY A 746 4.28 2.70 -11.79
N GLY A 747 3.42 2.48 -10.80
CA GLY A 747 3.74 1.73 -9.57
C GLY A 747 3.53 0.24 -9.72
N ALA A 748 3.24 -0.42 -8.60
CA ALA A 748 3.04 -1.86 -8.50
C ALA A 748 1.91 -2.39 -9.38
N ASN A 749 0.92 -1.56 -9.71
CA ASN A 749 -0.14 -1.93 -10.62
C ASN A 749 0.21 -1.53 -12.05
N SER A 750 0.57 -2.50 -12.86
CA SER A 750 0.89 -2.27 -14.27
C SER A 750 -0.35 -2.32 -15.15
N HIS A 751 -1.34 -1.49 -14.91
CA HIS A 751 -2.49 -1.46 -15.80
C HIS A 751 -2.14 -1.14 -17.23
N THR A 752 -0.97 -0.62 -17.48
CA THR A 752 -0.70 -0.10 -18.80
C THR A 752 0.72 -0.30 -19.21
N THR A 753 0.87 -0.52 -20.49
CA THR A 753 2.08 -0.25 -21.25
C THR A 753 2.63 1.15 -21.00
N SER A 754 1.80 2.09 -20.50
CA SER A 754 2.21 3.45 -20.15
C SER A 754 3.05 3.55 -18.87
N GLY A 755 3.07 2.51 -18.03
CA GLY A 755 3.98 2.46 -16.88
C GLY A 755 5.45 2.45 -17.28
N THR A 756 5.81 1.86 -18.44
CA THR A 756 7.18 1.77 -18.96
C THR A 756 7.25 2.44 -20.33
N PRO A 757 7.55 3.75 -20.39
CA PRO A 757 7.51 4.49 -21.65
C PRO A 757 8.55 4.01 -22.66
N TYR A 758 9.73 3.58 -22.23
CA TYR A 758 10.82 3.15 -23.09
C TYR A 758 11.27 1.75 -22.69
N LEU A 759 11.16 0.77 -23.60
CA LEU A 759 11.52 -0.62 -23.35
C LEU A 759 12.37 -1.17 -24.52
N LEU A 760 13.62 -1.54 -24.27
CA LEU A 760 14.44 -2.32 -25.21
C LEU A 760 14.24 -3.79 -24.93
N ARG A 761 13.75 -4.51 -25.94
CA ARG A 761 13.50 -5.95 -25.90
C ARG A 761 14.45 -6.70 -26.81
N LEU A 762 15.04 -7.77 -26.32
CA LEU A 762 15.89 -8.70 -27.07
C LEU A 762 15.26 -10.10 -27.04
N LEU A 763 15.11 -10.74 -28.20
CA LEU A 763 14.77 -12.14 -28.31
C LEU A 763 16.02 -13.00 -28.41
N PHE A 764 15.86 -14.29 -28.13
CA PHE A 764 16.94 -15.27 -28.16
C PHE A 764 17.73 -15.31 -29.48
N ASP A 765 17.08 -15.12 -30.66
CA ASP A 765 17.67 -15.16 -31.97
C ASP A 765 18.43 -13.89 -32.41
N GLY A 766 18.56 -12.92 -31.48
CA GLY A 766 19.17 -11.63 -31.75
C GLY A 766 18.23 -10.59 -32.36
N THR A 767 16.93 -10.90 -32.45
CA THR A 767 15.90 -9.92 -32.82
C THR A 767 15.68 -8.93 -31.67
N TRP A 768 15.70 -7.65 -31.97
CA TRP A 768 15.50 -6.60 -30.99
C TRP A 768 14.42 -5.61 -31.41
N ALA A 769 13.81 -4.94 -30.43
CA ALA A 769 12.87 -3.87 -30.67
C ALA A 769 12.96 -2.81 -29.53
N LEU A 770 12.97 -1.54 -29.94
CA LEU A 770 12.74 -0.41 -29.02
C LEU A 770 11.26 -0.04 -29.07
N LEU A 771 10.59 -0.14 -27.94
CA LEU A 771 9.19 0.20 -27.78
C LEU A 771 9.05 1.53 -27.05
N VAL A 772 8.11 2.36 -27.50
CA VAL A 772 7.68 3.58 -26.83
C VAL A 772 6.18 3.46 -26.59
N ASP A 773 5.77 3.57 -25.32
CA ASP A 773 4.38 3.32 -24.88
C ASP A 773 3.79 2.01 -25.47
N GLY A 774 4.61 0.95 -25.53
CA GLY A 774 4.24 -0.36 -26.06
C GLY A 774 4.27 -0.50 -27.58
N ALA A 775 4.42 0.60 -28.34
CA ALA A 775 4.54 0.56 -29.79
C ALA A 775 6.01 0.45 -30.23
N SER A 776 6.34 -0.44 -31.16
CA SER A 776 7.70 -0.54 -31.71
C SER A 776 8.01 0.66 -32.60
N VAL A 777 9.04 1.44 -32.24
CA VAL A 777 9.51 2.61 -33.00
C VAL A 777 10.77 2.31 -33.78
N ALA A 778 11.53 1.28 -33.40
CA ALA A 778 12.69 0.78 -34.09
C ALA A 778 12.89 -0.71 -33.76
N GLY A 779 13.50 -1.46 -34.65
CA GLY A 779 13.80 -2.88 -34.46
C GLY A 779 14.65 -3.47 -35.57
N GLY A 780 15.18 -4.65 -35.30
CA GLY A 780 16.05 -5.35 -36.24
C GLY A 780 16.50 -6.70 -35.71
N ASN A 781 17.53 -7.25 -36.35
CA ASN A 781 18.18 -8.48 -35.90
C ASN A 781 19.68 -8.33 -36.07
N VAL A 782 20.43 -8.46 -34.99
CA VAL A 782 21.88 -8.21 -34.97
C VAL A 782 22.73 -9.29 -35.64
N VAL A 783 22.14 -10.46 -35.89
CA VAL A 783 22.79 -11.55 -36.62
C VAL A 783 22.69 -11.33 -38.13
N SER A 784 21.49 -10.99 -38.60
CA SER A 784 21.24 -10.74 -40.04
C SER A 784 21.59 -9.33 -40.49
N GLY A 785 21.80 -8.39 -39.57
CA GLY A 785 22.02 -6.97 -39.84
C GLY A 785 20.77 -6.21 -40.28
N THR A 786 19.60 -6.80 -40.17
CA THR A 786 18.33 -6.10 -40.39
C THR A 786 18.16 -5.01 -39.35
N GLY A 787 17.73 -3.82 -39.78
CA GLY A 787 17.58 -2.67 -38.84
C GLY A 787 18.86 -1.87 -38.61
N GLY A 788 19.94 -2.16 -39.37
CA GLY A 788 21.15 -1.32 -39.49
C GLY A 788 22.28 -1.64 -38.54
N ALA A 789 22.11 -2.52 -37.54
CA ALA A 789 23.19 -2.91 -36.63
C ALA A 789 23.51 -4.41 -36.77
N THR A 790 24.81 -4.72 -36.96
CA THR A 790 25.33 -6.09 -36.88
C THR A 790 26.32 -6.17 -35.74
N ILE A 791 26.18 -7.17 -34.87
CA ILE A 791 27.12 -7.41 -33.77
C ILE A 791 27.94 -8.63 -34.11
N ALA A 792 29.22 -8.39 -34.44
CA ALA A 792 30.14 -9.46 -34.77
C ALA A 792 30.36 -10.38 -33.57
N GLY A 793 30.07 -11.66 -33.74
CA GLY A 793 30.25 -12.63 -32.66
C GLY A 793 29.06 -12.75 -31.69
N PHE A 794 27.93 -12.11 -31.95
CA PHE A 794 26.68 -12.36 -31.18
C PHE A 794 26.34 -13.85 -31.25
N LYS A 795 26.05 -14.41 -30.09
CA LYS A 795 25.77 -15.84 -29.95
C LYS A 795 24.32 -16.05 -29.57
N ALA A 796 23.49 -16.44 -30.53
CA ALA A 796 22.10 -16.88 -30.27
C ALA A 796 22.11 -18.29 -29.64
N THR A 797 22.64 -18.39 -28.42
CA THR A 797 22.76 -19.65 -27.67
C THR A 797 22.28 -19.44 -26.24
N TYR A 798 21.69 -20.49 -25.63
CA TYR A 798 21.30 -20.49 -24.23
C TYR A 798 22.52 -20.36 -23.31
N ASP A 799 22.30 -19.90 -22.11
CA ASP A 799 23.32 -19.73 -21.06
C ASP A 799 24.52 -18.85 -21.51
N THR A 800 24.28 -17.97 -22.50
CA THR A 800 25.23 -16.95 -22.93
C THR A 800 24.75 -15.57 -22.45
N TRP A 801 25.68 -14.78 -21.96
CA TRP A 801 25.41 -13.45 -21.46
C TRP A 801 25.55 -12.39 -22.56
N HIS A 802 24.63 -11.45 -22.59
CA HIS A 802 24.62 -10.26 -23.43
C HIS A 802 24.29 -9.05 -22.59
N ASN A 803 24.87 -7.89 -22.86
CA ASN A 803 24.59 -6.66 -22.13
C ASN A 803 23.55 -5.80 -22.86
N LEU A 804 22.39 -5.57 -22.24
CA LEU A 804 21.38 -4.62 -22.70
C LEU A 804 21.60 -3.26 -22.07
N GLY A 805 21.41 -2.17 -22.82
CA GLY A 805 21.50 -0.82 -22.30
C GLY A 805 20.49 0.14 -22.91
N LEU A 806 19.99 1.07 -22.08
CA LEU A 806 19.21 2.23 -22.51
C LEU A 806 19.83 3.49 -21.92
N ALA A 807 20.21 4.44 -22.78
CA ALA A 807 20.55 5.79 -22.35
C ALA A 807 19.39 6.74 -22.66
N VAL A 808 18.95 7.49 -21.65
CA VAL A 808 17.88 8.47 -21.77
C VAL A 808 18.43 9.85 -21.38
N VAL A 809 18.46 10.77 -22.34
CA VAL A 809 18.97 12.14 -22.18
C VAL A 809 17.97 13.10 -22.80
N ASP A 810 17.34 13.92 -21.98
CA ASP A 810 16.23 14.79 -22.42
C ASP A 810 15.19 14.00 -23.24
N SER A 811 14.96 14.37 -24.48
CA SER A 811 14.02 13.67 -25.40
C SER A 811 14.64 12.49 -26.16
N LYS A 812 15.94 12.21 -25.96
CA LYS A 812 16.63 11.17 -26.74
C LYS A 812 16.74 9.86 -25.96
N VAL A 813 16.46 8.77 -26.64
CA VAL A 813 16.57 7.40 -26.14
C VAL A 813 17.50 6.62 -27.06
N THR A 814 18.63 6.16 -26.54
CA THR A 814 19.60 5.35 -27.30
C THR A 814 19.63 3.93 -26.75
N ALA A 815 19.36 2.97 -27.60
CA ALA A 815 19.40 1.54 -27.29
C ALA A 815 20.76 0.94 -27.58
N TYR A 816 21.26 0.08 -26.69
CA TYR A 816 22.57 -0.59 -26.83
C TYR A 816 22.42 -2.10 -26.64
N LEU A 817 23.25 -2.85 -27.36
CA LEU A 817 23.47 -4.28 -27.15
C LEU A 817 24.96 -4.57 -27.25
N ASP A 818 25.52 -5.25 -26.25
CA ASP A 818 26.95 -5.55 -26.13
C ASP A 818 27.86 -4.32 -26.40
N GLY A 819 27.45 -3.17 -25.86
CA GLY A 819 28.14 -1.89 -26.00
C GLY A 819 27.93 -1.19 -27.35
N THR A 820 27.30 -1.85 -28.33
CA THR A 820 27.02 -1.29 -29.66
C THR A 820 25.68 -0.53 -29.64
N ALA A 821 25.66 0.72 -30.11
CA ALA A 821 24.43 1.47 -30.31
C ALA A 821 23.62 0.88 -31.45
N LEU A 822 22.38 0.46 -31.14
CA LEU A 822 21.45 -0.10 -32.14
C LEU A 822 20.69 1.00 -32.87
N THR A 823 20.20 1.98 -32.10
CA THR A 823 19.39 3.09 -32.61
C THR A 823 19.35 4.24 -31.59
N THR A 824 19.04 5.43 -32.06
CA THR A 824 18.66 6.58 -31.24
C THR A 824 17.32 7.11 -31.72
N TYR A 825 16.37 7.16 -30.82
CA TYR A 825 15.04 7.71 -31.06
C TYR A 825 14.90 9.06 -30.34
N THR A 826 14.22 10.01 -30.97
CA THR A 826 13.88 11.30 -30.36
C THR A 826 12.37 11.33 -30.16
N ASP A 827 11.95 11.37 -28.88
CA ASP A 827 10.55 11.45 -28.53
C ASP A 827 10.05 12.90 -28.60
N ALA A 828 8.92 13.11 -29.28
CA ALA A 828 8.29 14.41 -29.40
C ALA A 828 7.51 14.83 -28.16
N SER A 829 7.16 13.86 -27.27
CA SER A 829 6.42 14.08 -26.04
C SER A 829 7.05 13.23 -24.93
N PRO A 830 8.31 13.52 -24.53
CA PRO A 830 9.06 12.64 -23.66
C PRO A 830 8.56 12.69 -22.22
N ARG A 831 8.59 11.54 -21.54
CA ARG A 831 8.76 11.51 -20.08
C ARG A 831 10.22 11.78 -19.78
N LEU A 832 10.49 12.71 -18.86
CA LEU A 832 11.87 13.13 -18.57
C LEU A 832 12.45 12.50 -17.30
N SER A 833 11.65 11.83 -16.48
CA SER A 833 12.13 11.18 -15.26
C SER A 833 11.49 9.80 -15.04
N GLY A 834 12.09 9.01 -14.19
CA GLY A 834 11.55 7.71 -13.76
C GLY A 834 12.60 6.62 -13.57
N ARG A 835 12.11 5.48 -13.12
CA ARG A 835 12.85 4.29 -12.70
C ARG A 835 13.27 3.41 -13.88
N VAL A 836 14.01 2.36 -13.56
CA VAL A 836 14.39 1.29 -14.48
C VAL A 836 13.46 0.09 -14.31
N ASP A 837 13.13 -0.59 -15.39
CA ASP A 837 12.43 -1.86 -15.40
C ASP A 837 13.30 -2.98 -15.96
N LEU A 838 13.10 -4.19 -15.41
CA LEU A 838 13.56 -5.43 -16.01
C LEU A 838 12.33 -6.27 -16.35
N ALA A 839 12.27 -6.81 -17.59
CA ALA A 839 11.10 -7.54 -18.04
C ALA A 839 11.47 -8.79 -18.85
N SER A 840 10.55 -9.74 -18.89
CA SER A 840 10.71 -11.00 -19.60
C SER A 840 9.36 -11.48 -20.16
N GLY A 841 9.37 -12.45 -21.08
CA GLY A 841 8.22 -13.30 -21.30
C GLY A 841 7.98 -14.19 -20.06
N TYR A 842 6.96 -15.09 -20.16
CA TYR A 842 6.73 -16.08 -19.09
C TYR A 842 7.70 -17.26 -19.20
N TYR A 843 9.00 -16.98 -19.27
CA TYR A 843 10.08 -17.96 -19.34
C TYR A 843 11.23 -17.55 -18.43
N TYR A 844 12.08 -18.50 -18.08
CA TYR A 844 13.19 -18.27 -17.20
C TYR A 844 14.29 -17.46 -17.91
N THR A 845 14.38 -16.20 -17.53
CA THR A 845 15.39 -15.26 -18.00
C THR A 845 16.21 -14.81 -16.81
N ARG A 846 17.54 -14.75 -16.97
CA ARG A 846 18.47 -14.33 -15.93
C ARG A 846 18.96 -12.93 -16.23
N PHE A 847 19.18 -12.17 -15.17
CA PHE A 847 19.72 -10.81 -15.19
C PHE A 847 20.86 -10.74 -14.18
N ASP A 848 21.90 -9.95 -14.49
CA ASP A 848 23.05 -9.75 -13.62
C ASP A 848 23.66 -8.37 -13.85
N ASN A 849 24.49 -7.90 -12.90
CA ASN A 849 25.24 -6.65 -13.04
C ASN A 849 24.39 -5.45 -13.48
N LEU A 850 23.23 -5.26 -12.85
CA LEU A 850 22.40 -4.08 -13.10
C LEU A 850 23.16 -2.82 -12.67
N LYS A 851 23.20 -1.83 -13.57
CA LYS A 851 23.89 -0.57 -13.34
C LYS A 851 23.12 0.61 -13.91
N VAL A 852 23.01 1.68 -13.15
CA VAL A 852 22.44 2.96 -13.57
C VAL A 852 23.50 4.03 -13.36
N GLU A 853 23.91 4.68 -14.45
CA GLU A 853 24.98 5.67 -14.47
C GLU A 853 24.47 7.03 -14.96
N THR A 854 25.02 8.09 -14.42
CA THR A 854 24.78 9.45 -14.93
C THR A 854 25.40 9.63 -16.32
N VAL A 855 24.89 10.63 -17.06
CA VAL A 855 25.45 10.99 -18.38
C VAL A 855 26.14 12.33 -18.27
N ASP A 856 27.39 12.40 -18.70
CA ASP A 856 28.24 13.58 -18.58
C ASP A 856 27.58 14.84 -19.14
N GLY A 857 27.66 15.93 -18.37
CA GLY A 857 27.16 17.24 -18.77
C GLY A 857 25.64 17.39 -18.70
N SER A 858 24.91 16.36 -18.25
CA SER A 858 23.46 16.42 -18.08
C SER A 858 23.06 16.31 -16.61
N ALA A 859 21.90 16.90 -16.26
CA ALA A 859 21.37 16.82 -14.91
C ALA A 859 20.91 15.37 -14.61
N PRO A 860 21.38 14.74 -13.52
CA PRO A 860 21.13 13.32 -13.28
C PRO A 860 19.74 13.05 -12.69
N TYR A 861 19.20 13.97 -11.88
CA TYR A 861 17.95 13.76 -11.15
C TYR A 861 17.30 15.09 -10.73
N TYR A 862 16.07 14.99 -10.23
CA TYR A 862 15.45 16.04 -9.44
C TYR A 862 15.94 15.98 -7.99
N SER A 863 16.51 17.06 -7.49
CA SER A 863 16.92 17.17 -6.08
C SER A 863 15.72 17.27 -5.13
N GLU A 864 14.57 17.78 -5.62
CA GLU A 864 13.32 17.88 -4.89
C GLU A 864 12.14 17.67 -5.83
N PHE A 865 11.09 17.02 -5.33
CA PHE A 865 9.84 16.81 -6.04
C PHE A 865 8.69 17.08 -5.07
N LEU A 866 7.91 18.13 -5.32
CA LEU A 866 6.82 18.59 -4.47
C LEU A 866 5.46 18.26 -5.10
N ASP A 867 4.51 17.88 -4.26
CA ASP A 867 3.10 17.85 -4.60
C ASP A 867 2.56 19.26 -4.87
N ASP A 868 1.56 19.40 -5.73
CA ASP A 868 0.96 20.70 -6.07
C ASP A 868 0.39 21.43 -4.84
N GLN A 869 -0.02 20.71 -3.81
CA GLN A 869 -0.55 21.26 -2.57
C GLN A 869 0.49 21.41 -1.45
N GLU A 870 1.74 21.18 -1.71
CA GLU A 870 2.84 21.33 -0.74
C GLU A 870 3.26 22.78 -0.56
N THR A 871 2.48 23.52 0.21
CA THR A 871 2.70 24.97 0.46
C THR A 871 3.61 25.25 1.64
N THR A 872 3.77 24.29 2.55
CA THR A 872 4.64 24.40 3.72
C THR A 872 5.35 23.08 4.00
N ASP A 873 6.60 23.20 4.41
CA ASP A 873 7.35 22.09 4.98
C ASP A 873 6.84 21.78 6.39
N LEU A 874 6.98 20.52 6.82
CA LEU A 874 6.65 20.06 8.17
C LEU A 874 7.73 20.38 9.21
N ALA A 875 8.78 21.08 8.83
CA ALA A 875 9.83 21.53 9.74
C ALA A 875 9.27 22.41 10.87
N SER A 876 9.99 22.51 11.98
CA SER A 876 9.66 23.42 13.07
C SER A 876 10.76 24.47 13.24
N PRO A 877 10.54 25.74 12.90
CA PRO A 877 9.30 26.32 12.35
C PRO A 877 9.01 25.88 10.89
N PRO A 878 7.73 25.88 10.45
CA PRO A 878 7.38 25.52 9.09
C PRO A 878 8.07 26.43 8.04
N VAL A 879 8.59 25.82 6.97
CA VAL A 879 9.19 26.51 5.85
C VAL A 879 8.19 26.62 4.71
N THR A 880 8.05 27.81 4.13
CA THR A 880 7.18 28.02 2.96
C THR A 880 7.79 27.35 1.73
N LYS A 881 6.99 26.54 1.05
CA LYS A 881 7.33 25.87 -0.22
C LYS A 881 6.61 26.56 -1.38
N LEU A 882 5.57 25.96 -1.92
CA LEU A 882 4.82 26.56 -3.03
C LEU A 882 3.93 27.72 -2.56
N VAL A 883 3.96 28.82 -3.29
CA VAL A 883 3.15 30.00 -2.99
C VAL A 883 2.25 30.31 -4.18
N TYR A 884 0.96 30.19 -3.97
CA TYR A 884 -0.09 30.51 -4.95
C TYR A 884 -0.58 31.95 -4.75
N GLY A 885 -0.64 32.72 -5.84
CA GLY A 885 -1.19 34.09 -5.88
C GLY A 885 -2.37 34.16 -6.84
N GLY A 886 -3.39 34.96 -6.50
CA GLY A 886 -4.61 35.07 -7.30
C GLY A 886 -5.59 33.90 -7.08
N THR A 887 -6.41 33.61 -8.09
CA THR A 887 -7.47 32.58 -7.96
C THR A 887 -7.00 31.23 -8.49
N TRP A 888 -7.01 30.23 -7.65
CA TRP A 888 -6.71 28.85 -7.95
C TRP A 888 -7.82 27.92 -7.44
N SER A 889 -7.96 26.76 -8.08
CA SER A 889 -8.77 25.65 -7.58
C SER A 889 -7.82 24.53 -7.19
N HIS A 890 -7.89 24.11 -5.95
CA HIS A 890 -7.12 22.99 -5.41
C HIS A 890 -8.09 21.82 -5.18
N ALA A 891 -7.82 20.69 -5.79
CA ALA A 891 -8.73 19.54 -5.80
C ALA A 891 -8.06 18.27 -5.31
N ASN A 892 -8.81 17.45 -4.57
CA ASN A 892 -8.41 16.16 -4.04
C ASN A 892 -9.10 15.03 -4.79
N GLY A 893 -8.64 13.78 -4.60
CA GLY A 893 -9.28 12.60 -5.15
C GLY A 893 -9.36 12.61 -6.66
N GLN A 894 -8.36 13.17 -7.31
CA GLN A 894 -8.26 13.27 -8.75
C GLN A 894 -7.91 11.92 -9.38
N ASP A 895 -7.40 11.90 -10.60
CA ASP A 895 -7.07 10.66 -11.29
C ASP A 895 -6.05 9.81 -10.48
N MET A 896 -6.10 8.51 -10.64
CA MET A 896 -5.20 7.59 -9.92
C MET A 896 -3.73 7.74 -10.31
N TYR A 897 -3.45 8.39 -11.42
CA TYR A 897 -2.08 8.63 -11.91
C TYR A 897 -1.54 10.02 -11.57
N ASP A 898 -2.40 10.92 -11.05
CA ASP A 898 -1.96 12.19 -10.52
C ASP A 898 -1.16 11.95 -9.23
N TYR A 899 -0.07 12.71 -9.06
CA TYR A 899 0.78 12.58 -7.88
C TYR A 899 0.00 12.93 -6.62
N GLN A 900 -0.01 12.04 -5.64
CA GLN A 900 -0.82 12.18 -4.42
C GLN A 900 -2.33 12.35 -4.70
N ARG A 901 -2.78 12.15 -5.93
CA ARG A 901 -4.18 12.34 -6.38
C ARG A 901 -4.73 13.74 -6.15
N THR A 902 -3.88 14.73 -6.32
CA THR A 902 -4.24 16.15 -6.18
C THR A 902 -3.92 16.91 -7.45
N LEU A 903 -4.63 18.00 -7.69
CA LEU A 903 -4.35 18.93 -8.79
C LEU A 903 -4.70 20.37 -8.37
N SER A 904 -3.79 21.28 -8.68
CA SER A 904 -4.03 22.71 -8.60
C SER A 904 -4.17 23.30 -10.01
N LYS A 905 -5.23 24.07 -10.26
CA LYS A 905 -5.46 24.67 -11.58
C LYS A 905 -5.91 26.11 -11.53
N SER A 906 -5.50 26.90 -12.52
CA SER A 906 -5.99 28.25 -12.73
C SER A 906 -6.09 28.59 -14.21
N SER A 907 -7.20 29.24 -14.60
CA SER A 907 -7.40 29.90 -15.89
C SER A 907 -7.47 31.44 -15.76
N THR A 908 -7.23 31.96 -14.55
CA THR A 908 -7.36 33.38 -14.27
C THR A 908 -6.08 34.12 -14.65
N ALA A 909 -6.18 35.06 -15.56
CA ALA A 909 -5.04 35.90 -15.91
C ALA A 909 -4.53 36.66 -14.67
N GLY A 910 -3.24 36.62 -14.43
CA GLY A 910 -2.58 37.17 -13.24
C GLY A 910 -2.39 36.19 -12.08
N ALA A 911 -3.05 35.04 -12.09
CA ALA A 911 -2.76 33.98 -11.10
C ALA A 911 -1.32 33.49 -11.25
N SER A 912 -0.65 33.19 -10.13
CA SER A 912 0.76 32.84 -10.14
C SER A 912 1.09 31.71 -9.18
N LEU A 913 2.12 30.94 -9.54
CA LEU A 913 2.82 29.98 -8.70
C LEU A 913 4.25 30.47 -8.50
N LYS A 914 4.72 30.56 -7.27
CA LYS A 914 6.08 30.95 -6.92
C LYS A 914 6.73 29.90 -6.03
N TYR A 915 7.99 29.62 -6.32
CA TYR A 915 8.81 28.71 -5.54
C TYR A 915 10.26 29.18 -5.46
N THR A 916 10.90 28.97 -4.28
CA THR A 916 12.32 29.27 -4.05
C THR A 916 13.04 27.95 -3.76
N PHE A 917 14.07 27.66 -4.56
CA PHE A 917 14.83 26.41 -4.51
C PHE A 917 16.31 26.61 -4.78
N THR A 918 17.12 25.60 -4.52
CA THR A 918 18.53 25.55 -4.96
C THR A 918 18.67 24.49 -6.04
N GLY A 919 19.15 24.88 -7.24
CA GLY A 919 19.26 23.97 -8.37
C GLY A 919 19.50 24.68 -9.69
N THR A 920 19.52 23.96 -10.81
CA THR A 920 19.83 24.46 -12.17
C THR A 920 18.61 24.61 -13.06
N GLY A 921 17.42 24.31 -12.55
CA GLY A 921 16.18 24.42 -13.29
C GLY A 921 14.96 23.97 -12.48
N LEU A 922 13.79 24.10 -13.09
CA LEU A 922 12.50 23.77 -12.50
C LEU A 922 11.58 23.18 -13.56
N ASP A 923 10.88 22.11 -13.22
CA ASP A 923 9.81 21.54 -14.04
C ASP A 923 8.46 21.64 -13.33
N ILE A 924 7.42 21.88 -14.11
CA ILE A 924 6.03 21.71 -13.70
C ILE A 924 5.49 20.50 -14.43
N LEU A 925 4.88 19.58 -13.68
CA LEU A 925 4.27 18.36 -14.18
C LEU A 925 2.76 18.47 -14.07
N GLY A 926 2.06 17.76 -14.94
CA GLY A 926 0.61 17.59 -14.85
C GLY A 926 -0.09 17.47 -16.20
N PRO A 927 -1.38 17.08 -16.17
CA PRO A 927 -2.19 16.98 -17.36
C PRO A 927 -2.59 18.36 -17.88
N ASN A 928 -2.01 18.80 -18.98
CA ASN A 928 -2.30 20.09 -19.60
C ASN A 928 -2.70 19.93 -21.07
N ASP A 929 -3.57 20.83 -21.54
CA ASP A 929 -4.01 20.89 -22.93
C ASP A 929 -3.07 21.73 -23.85
N GLY A 930 -1.99 22.28 -23.29
CA GLY A 930 -1.07 23.17 -24.00
C GLY A 930 -1.58 24.59 -24.21
N SER A 931 -2.74 24.93 -23.67
CA SER A 931 -3.38 26.24 -23.90
C SER A 931 -2.77 27.39 -23.08
N ALA A 932 -2.11 27.07 -21.95
CA ALA A 932 -1.64 28.12 -21.04
C ALA A 932 -0.48 28.92 -21.64
N LYS A 933 -0.62 30.27 -21.51
CA LYS A 933 0.43 31.25 -21.77
C LYS A 933 0.92 31.77 -20.45
N LEU A 934 2.24 31.83 -20.28
CA LEU A 934 2.87 32.08 -19.01
C LEU A 934 3.90 33.19 -19.11
N GLU A 935 3.97 34.07 -18.11
CA GLU A 935 5.10 34.92 -17.83
C GLU A 935 5.98 34.29 -16.80
N VAL A 936 7.25 34.12 -17.09
CA VAL A 936 8.24 33.50 -16.20
C VAL A 936 9.20 34.58 -15.69
N THR A 937 9.28 34.68 -14.37
CA THR A 937 10.21 35.59 -13.66
C THR A 937 11.17 34.74 -12.85
N VAL A 938 12.47 35.02 -12.99
CA VAL A 938 13.55 34.43 -12.20
C VAL A 938 14.26 35.54 -11.45
N ASP A 939 14.38 35.40 -10.14
CA ASP A 939 15.03 36.35 -9.23
C ASP A 939 14.57 37.79 -9.41
N GLY A 940 13.26 37.97 -9.64
CA GLY A 940 12.63 39.26 -9.84
C GLY A 940 12.73 39.84 -11.26
N GLN A 941 13.39 39.15 -12.19
CA GLN A 941 13.51 39.57 -13.59
C GLN A 941 12.64 38.69 -14.50
N VAL A 942 11.87 39.29 -15.40
CA VAL A 942 11.12 38.57 -16.42
C VAL A 942 12.09 37.97 -17.43
N THR A 943 12.22 36.65 -17.42
CA THR A 943 13.12 35.90 -18.32
C THR A 943 12.39 35.42 -19.56
N ASN A 944 11.08 35.18 -19.46
CA ASN A 944 10.22 34.82 -20.59
C ASN A 944 8.85 35.47 -20.41
N ALA A 945 8.51 36.43 -21.24
CA ALA A 945 7.26 37.17 -21.16
C ALA A 945 6.06 36.42 -21.79
N SER A 946 6.28 35.32 -22.51
CA SER A 946 5.23 34.57 -23.21
C SER A 946 5.60 33.12 -23.45
N ALA A 947 5.94 32.40 -22.38
CA ALA A 947 6.12 30.97 -22.42
C ALA A 947 4.79 30.24 -22.69
N SER A 948 4.85 29.02 -23.16
CA SER A 948 3.68 28.14 -23.36
C SER A 948 3.89 26.83 -22.64
N THR A 949 2.81 26.28 -22.11
CA THR A 949 2.80 24.86 -21.69
C THR A 949 2.79 23.93 -22.89
N LEU A 950 3.22 22.71 -22.69
CA LEU A 950 3.02 21.61 -23.63
C LEU A 950 1.72 20.87 -23.29
N ALA A 951 1.07 20.30 -24.28
CA ALA A 951 0.02 19.32 -24.04
C ALA A 951 0.68 18.08 -23.41
N SER A 952 0.15 17.64 -22.29
CA SER A 952 0.75 16.57 -21.49
C SER A 952 -0.31 15.73 -20.79
N LYS A 953 0.07 14.54 -20.35
CA LYS A 953 -0.68 13.65 -19.50
C LYS A 953 -0.17 13.73 -18.06
N GLU A 954 -0.80 13.00 -17.17
CA GLU A 954 -0.36 12.82 -15.79
C GLU A 954 1.10 12.35 -15.75
N GLY A 955 1.88 12.91 -14.85
CA GLY A 955 3.30 12.58 -14.67
C GLY A 955 4.24 13.10 -15.76
N TYR A 956 3.72 13.83 -16.76
CA TYR A 956 4.55 14.43 -17.81
C TYR A 956 4.88 15.88 -17.48
N GLN A 957 6.05 16.34 -17.93
CA GLN A 957 6.44 17.72 -17.84
C GLN A 957 5.61 18.57 -18.81
N THR A 958 4.93 19.54 -18.27
CA THR A 958 4.14 20.51 -19.06
C THR A 958 4.89 21.83 -19.29
N PHE A 959 5.83 22.16 -18.40
CA PHE A 959 6.70 23.32 -18.53
C PHE A 959 8.08 22.99 -17.95
N THR A 960 9.14 23.42 -18.64
CA THR A 960 10.54 23.20 -18.21
C THR A 960 11.33 24.48 -18.23
N LEU A 961 12.10 24.71 -17.18
CA LEU A 961 13.09 25.80 -17.06
C LEU A 961 14.47 25.19 -16.85
N ARG A 962 15.45 25.57 -17.66
CA ARG A 962 16.82 25.04 -17.64
C ARG A 962 17.84 26.17 -17.73
N GLY A 963 19.10 25.84 -17.41
CA GLY A 963 20.24 26.71 -17.61
C GLY A 963 20.44 27.77 -16.53
N LEU A 964 19.84 27.59 -15.36
CA LEU A 964 20.16 28.37 -14.18
C LEU A 964 21.53 27.98 -13.62
N SER A 965 22.18 28.90 -12.91
CA SER A 965 23.36 28.55 -12.10
C SER A 965 22.98 27.62 -10.97
N ASN A 966 23.89 26.79 -10.47
CA ASN A 966 23.61 26.00 -9.27
C ASN A 966 23.65 26.91 -8.02
N ALA A 967 22.53 27.59 -7.77
CA ALA A 967 22.37 28.57 -6.70
C ALA A 967 20.91 28.61 -6.24
N SER A 968 20.63 29.39 -5.19
CA SER A 968 19.26 29.66 -4.79
C SER A 968 18.59 30.61 -5.79
N HIS A 969 17.44 30.18 -6.29
CA HIS A 969 16.61 30.94 -7.23
C HIS A 969 15.17 31.04 -6.74
N THR A 970 14.54 32.18 -7.02
CA THR A 970 13.09 32.35 -6.86
C THR A 970 12.45 32.42 -8.24
N VAL A 971 11.66 31.42 -8.59
CA VAL A 971 10.91 31.35 -9.85
C VAL A 971 9.44 31.66 -9.59
N GLN A 972 8.88 32.55 -10.40
CA GLN A 972 7.44 32.80 -10.45
C GLN A 972 6.92 32.54 -11.87
N VAL A 973 5.91 31.72 -11.96
CA VAL A 973 5.15 31.44 -13.19
C VAL A 973 3.78 32.08 -13.04
N LYS A 974 3.43 32.99 -13.96
CA LYS A 974 2.18 33.76 -13.93
C LYS A 974 1.34 33.42 -15.15
N VAL A 975 0.09 33.08 -14.96
CA VAL A 975 -0.85 32.77 -16.03
C VAL A 975 -1.24 34.06 -16.75
N LEU A 976 -1.07 34.10 -18.07
CA LEU A 976 -1.49 35.19 -18.96
C LEU A 976 -2.81 34.85 -19.64
N GLY A 977 -3.10 33.58 -19.86
CA GLY A 977 -4.31 33.06 -20.49
C GLY A 977 -4.21 31.55 -20.68
N GLY A 978 -5.31 30.90 -21.05
CA GLY A 978 -5.44 29.45 -21.07
C GLY A 978 -5.54 28.87 -19.67
N THR A 979 -5.35 27.56 -19.51
CA THR A 979 -5.44 26.87 -18.20
C THR A 979 -4.09 26.23 -17.84
N LEU A 980 -3.50 26.64 -16.73
CA LEU A 980 -2.36 25.93 -16.14
C LEU A 980 -2.89 24.92 -15.11
N VAL A 981 -2.50 23.66 -15.27
CA VAL A 981 -2.71 22.59 -14.30
C VAL A 981 -1.34 22.20 -13.74
N VAL A 982 -1.27 22.05 -12.44
CA VAL A 982 -0.08 21.63 -11.69
C VAL A 982 -0.42 20.40 -10.90
N ASP A 983 0.31 19.31 -11.13
CA ASP A 983 0.29 18.05 -10.40
C ASP A 983 1.52 17.97 -9.47
N GLY A 984 2.64 18.44 -9.95
CA GLY A 984 3.87 18.51 -9.16
C GLY A 984 4.84 19.57 -9.66
N VAL A 985 5.78 19.92 -8.79
CA VAL A 985 6.88 20.86 -9.09
C VAL A 985 8.20 20.20 -8.69
N ALA A 986 9.14 20.14 -9.62
CA ALA A 986 10.41 19.46 -9.41
C ALA A 986 11.61 20.35 -9.68
N THR A 987 12.61 20.31 -8.80
CA THR A 987 13.86 21.06 -8.89
C THR A 987 14.94 20.20 -9.54
N VAL A 988 15.61 20.74 -10.55
CA VAL A 988 16.66 20.06 -11.31
C VAL A 988 18.02 20.24 -10.63
N ALA A 989 18.70 19.13 -10.33
CA ALA A 989 20.04 19.11 -9.77
C ALA A 989 21.10 19.62 -10.77
N ALA A 990 22.27 19.99 -10.27
CA ALA A 990 23.40 20.28 -11.13
C ALA A 990 23.92 19.02 -11.85
N PRO A 991 24.48 19.17 -13.07
CA PRO A 991 25.22 18.08 -13.72
C PRO A 991 26.37 17.59 -12.85
N ILE A 992 26.59 16.30 -12.78
CA ILE A 992 27.79 15.70 -12.20
C ILE A 992 28.92 15.86 -13.22
N GLN A 993 30.08 16.40 -12.79
CA GLN A 993 31.23 16.69 -13.63
C GLN A 993 32.19 15.50 -13.75
#